data_6d6953abe01d50158a1fc51530b3f2d2
#
_entry.id   6d6953abe01d50158a1fc51530b3f2d2
#
_cell.length_a   1.000
_cell.length_b   1.000
_cell.length_c   1.000
_cell.angle_alpha   90.00
_cell.angle_beta   90.00
_cell.angle_gamma   90.00
#
_symmetry.space_group_name_H-M   'P 1'
#
loop_
_entity.id
_entity.type
_entity.pdbx_description
1 polymer ?
#
loop_
_entity_poly.entity_id
_entity_poly.type
_entity_poly.pdbx_seq_one_letter_code
_entity_poly.pdbx_strand_id
1 'polypeptide(L)'
;MKSIWRSLFIATIQWSLFLAMLFSTTSGQTAGPRVFPEGKIPQDRRLDDLTNLNGFFPFAVPSTKAAWEERAGQLRLRVQVATGLWPLPERTPLNVVVHGRVERPGFTVEKVYFESVPGHFVTGLLFRPSGKKGKLPAVLCPHGHGGRLQDHGADGIRQFIVQGHERFEGSGRFPKLARCAQLARMGCVTFIYDMVGYADSVQIPHRLRPDQRPIVDTKERWGLYSTQAELRLQSMMALQTWNSIRALDFLCSLPDVDAQRVGVTGGSGGGTQTILVGALDSRPIVSFPQGMVSTSMQGGCTCENCCLLRVGTGNVELTALFAPRPQAMTAADDWTKEMMTSGYPQLQALYGMLGVQERVLCRSLTHFPHNYNYVTRAVMYSWFNKYLNLGLKEPIVEEDWEPLTKEEKTVWNEAHPQPTGGVQYELDLMRYLSQVSDRQLARLVPANPEELREYRRVVGNAFRVILNNQDLAADHLQREKRSKTDRGDYFEFTDLVRKPASGQELPVVSLFPKHVEWKKQVVVWVDGIGKAGLYDEANKPRAAIQTLLNGGAAVIAADLIYQGEFLIDGKPLQQSRTVSASPYAGYTHGYNDSVFVQRTQDLLTLVAWVGNDEYAAATIHLVGVNGAGPLVAAARSQTGGKVQRAAVDTDGFRFVDLNSFRDVNFLPGAVKYGDLPGLLALSAPHRLWVAGEDQGVPELARRVFHAAGAPDQIEAFNGPAAAVPVALANWLLAD
;
A
#
# COMPACT_ATOMS: atom_id res chain seq x y z
N MET A 1 -63.04 34.72 6.99
CA MET A 1 -63.47 35.70 8.04
C MET A 1 -62.19 36.17 8.71
N LYS A 2 -61.80 37.40 8.41
CA LYS A 2 -61.74 38.59 9.29
C LYS A 2 -60.76 38.34 10.46
N SER A 3 -59.74 39.09 10.79
CA SER A 3 -59.39 40.50 10.52
C SER A 3 -58.02 40.71 11.21
N ILE A 4 -57.03 41.32 10.56
CA ILE A 4 -56.60 42.72 10.80
C ILE A 4 -56.48 43.06 12.28
N TRP A 5 -55.27 43.38 12.74
CA TRP A 5 -55.00 44.70 13.37
C TRP A 5 -53.53 45.06 13.21
N ARG A 6 -53.34 46.26 12.65
CA ARG A 6 -52.10 47.06 12.55
C ARG A 6 -51.80 47.70 13.90
N SER A 7 -50.52 47.87 14.20
CA SER A 7 -50.08 49.11 14.87
C SER A 7 -48.65 49.43 14.54
N LEU A 8 -48.48 50.55 13.92
CA LEU A 8 -47.26 51.31 13.70
C LEU A 8 -46.55 51.64 15.03
N PHE A 9 -45.23 51.66 15.05
CA PHE A 9 -44.46 52.68 15.73
C PHE A 9 -43.34 53.21 14.83
N ILE A 10 -43.30 54.54 14.77
CA ILE A 10 -42.51 55.38 13.90
C ILE A 10 -41.17 55.69 14.59
N ALA A 11 -40.14 55.70 13.79
CA ALA A 11 -38.97 56.57 13.79
C ALA A 11 -37.90 56.47 14.90
N THR A 12 -36.70 56.20 14.50
CA THR A 12 -35.71 57.30 14.41
C THR A 12 -34.54 56.86 13.52
N ILE A 13 -34.34 57.63 12.47
CA ILE A 13 -33.17 57.58 11.58
C ILE A 13 -32.00 58.17 12.35
N GLN A 14 -31.03 57.36 12.74
CA GLN A 14 -29.68 57.80 13.01
C GLN A 14 -28.78 57.25 11.91
N TRP A 15 -28.37 58.16 11.05
CA TRP A 15 -27.29 58.01 10.11
C TRP A 15 -25.99 57.84 10.89
N SER A 16 -25.57 56.60 11.13
CA SER A 16 -24.18 56.29 11.47
C SER A 16 -23.53 55.90 10.16
N LEU A 17 -22.71 56.80 9.63
CA LEU A 17 -21.72 56.49 8.61
C LEU A 17 -20.77 55.41 9.17
N PHE A 18 -21.09 54.16 8.89
CA PHE A 18 -20.10 53.08 8.95
C PHE A 18 -19.29 53.18 7.66
N LEU A 19 -18.12 53.80 7.76
CA LEU A 19 -17.05 53.68 6.81
C LEU A 19 -16.72 52.18 6.73
N ALA A 20 -17.30 51.46 5.76
CA ALA A 20 -16.82 50.17 5.38
C ALA A 20 -15.42 50.39 4.80
N MET A 21 -14.40 50.27 5.65
CA MET A 21 -13.09 49.91 5.18
C MET A 21 -13.24 48.58 4.47
N LEU A 22 -13.29 48.65 3.16
CA LEU A 22 -12.94 47.56 2.27
C LEU A 22 -11.48 47.18 2.62
N PHE A 23 -11.33 46.30 3.60
CA PHE A 23 -10.14 45.46 3.62
C PHE A 23 -10.26 44.65 2.34
N SER A 24 -9.71 45.17 1.24
CA SER A 24 -9.19 44.36 0.20
C SER A 24 -8.21 43.41 0.88
N THR A 25 -8.66 42.19 1.17
CA THR A 25 -7.75 41.06 1.35
C THR A 25 -7.08 40.91 0.00
N THR A 26 -6.04 41.69 -0.24
CA THR A 26 -5.00 41.31 -1.18
C THR A 26 -4.60 39.90 -0.73
N SER A 27 -5.02 38.91 -1.46
CA SER A 27 -4.42 37.58 -1.38
C SER A 27 -2.93 37.82 -1.43
N GLY A 28 -2.25 37.61 -0.30
CA GLY A 28 -0.82 37.83 -0.21
C GLY A 28 -0.15 36.98 -1.26
N GLN A 29 0.28 37.61 -2.34
CA GLN A 29 1.21 36.97 -3.26
C GLN A 29 2.41 36.58 -2.42
N THR A 30 2.65 35.26 -2.34
CA THR A 30 3.84 34.76 -1.66
C THR A 30 5.07 35.41 -2.26
N ALA A 31 5.92 36.00 -1.41
CA ALA A 31 7.17 36.61 -1.80
C ALA A 31 8.04 35.60 -2.57
N GLY A 32 8.89 36.10 -3.45
CA GLY A 32 9.87 35.27 -4.16
C GLY A 32 9.71 35.22 -5.68
N PRO A 33 10.77 34.83 -6.41
CA PRO A 33 10.78 34.78 -7.86
C PRO A 33 9.93 33.62 -8.38
N ARG A 34 9.25 33.85 -9.49
CA ARG A 34 8.48 32.84 -10.21
C ARG A 34 9.30 32.18 -11.32
N VAL A 35 9.11 30.89 -11.51
CA VAL A 35 9.65 30.09 -12.61
C VAL A 35 8.70 30.13 -13.80
N PHE A 36 7.38 30.14 -13.53
CA PHE A 36 6.32 30.27 -14.54
C PHE A 36 5.75 31.69 -14.60
N PRO A 37 5.26 32.15 -15.74
CA PRO A 37 4.47 33.36 -15.84
C PRO A 37 3.27 33.33 -14.88
N GLU A 38 2.80 34.51 -14.47
CA GLU A 38 1.61 34.63 -13.64
C GLU A 38 0.40 33.92 -14.25
N GLY A 39 -0.37 33.19 -13.43
CA GLY A 39 -1.51 32.39 -13.87
C GLY A 39 -1.14 31.07 -14.57
N LYS A 40 0.14 30.74 -14.71
CA LYS A 40 0.58 29.42 -15.21
C LYS A 40 1.06 28.56 -14.07
N ILE A 41 0.78 27.25 -14.16
CA ILE A 41 1.21 26.21 -13.21
C ILE A 41 2.08 25.19 -13.93
N PRO A 42 2.87 24.37 -13.23
CA PRO A 42 3.59 23.24 -13.80
C PRO A 42 2.67 22.27 -14.56
N GLN A 43 3.17 21.70 -15.65
CA GLN A 43 2.49 20.65 -16.42
C GLN A 43 2.89 19.26 -15.89
N ASP A 44 2.71 19.06 -14.61
CA ASP A 44 3.09 17.85 -13.90
C ASP A 44 1.99 16.80 -14.02
N ARG A 45 2.34 15.59 -14.51
CA ARG A 45 1.37 14.49 -14.68
C ARG A 45 0.69 14.05 -13.39
N ARG A 46 1.28 14.34 -12.24
CA ARG A 46 0.66 14.03 -10.93
C ARG A 46 -0.57 14.90 -10.63
N LEU A 47 -0.78 15.96 -11.43
CA LEU A 47 -2.01 16.78 -11.41
C LEU A 47 -3.14 16.17 -12.24
N ASP A 48 -2.84 15.21 -13.13
CA ASP A 48 -3.83 14.47 -13.92
C ASP A 48 -4.77 13.67 -13.02
N ASP A 49 -5.77 13.01 -13.63
CA ASP A 49 -6.70 12.17 -12.90
C ASP A 49 -6.00 11.01 -12.18
N LEU A 50 -6.47 10.73 -10.97
CA LEU A 50 -5.93 9.64 -10.17
C LEU A 50 -6.25 8.28 -10.82
N THR A 51 -5.28 7.39 -10.80
CA THR A 51 -5.49 5.99 -11.18
C THR A 51 -6.47 5.34 -10.21
N ASN A 52 -7.46 4.63 -10.73
CA ASN A 52 -8.42 3.89 -9.94
C ASN A 52 -8.38 2.39 -10.27
N LEU A 53 -9.16 1.60 -9.55
CA LEU A 53 -9.20 0.13 -9.72
C LEU A 53 -9.56 -0.35 -11.13
N ASN A 54 -10.22 0.50 -11.97
CA ASN A 54 -10.58 0.22 -13.35
C ASN A 54 -9.58 0.83 -14.35
N GLY A 55 -8.44 1.31 -13.90
CA GLY A 55 -7.38 1.83 -14.77
C GLY A 55 -6.75 0.76 -15.64
N PHE A 56 -5.75 1.16 -16.44
CA PHE A 56 -4.96 0.24 -17.24
C PHE A 56 -3.63 -0.05 -16.53
N PHE A 57 -3.35 -1.33 -16.28
CA PHE A 57 -2.20 -1.83 -15.52
C PHE A 57 -1.37 -2.79 -16.38
N PRO A 58 -0.57 -2.30 -17.31
CA PRO A 58 0.26 -3.12 -18.17
C PRO A 58 1.39 -3.80 -17.37
N PHE A 59 1.77 -4.99 -17.78
CA PHE A 59 2.97 -5.65 -17.30
C PHE A 59 4.11 -5.48 -18.31
N ALA A 60 5.11 -4.68 -17.97
CA ALA A 60 6.33 -4.56 -18.77
C ALA A 60 7.30 -5.69 -18.34
N VAL A 61 7.49 -6.67 -19.21
CA VAL A 61 8.38 -7.81 -18.94
C VAL A 61 9.84 -7.35 -18.95
N PRO A 62 10.61 -7.56 -17.88
CA PRO A 62 12.04 -7.26 -17.87
C PRO A 62 12.81 -8.03 -18.95
N SER A 63 13.84 -7.43 -19.50
CA SER A 63 14.59 -8.00 -20.62
C SER A 63 15.50 -9.19 -20.26
N THR A 64 15.80 -9.37 -18.96
CA THR A 64 16.69 -10.44 -18.48
C THR A 64 16.12 -11.12 -17.25
N LYS A 65 16.54 -12.36 -17.01
CA LYS A 65 16.20 -13.12 -15.80
C LYS A 65 16.65 -12.38 -14.52
N ALA A 66 17.85 -11.81 -14.51
CA ALA A 66 18.36 -11.07 -13.36
C ALA A 66 17.50 -9.84 -13.03
N ALA A 67 17.11 -9.07 -14.05
CA ALA A 67 16.21 -7.93 -13.87
C ALA A 67 14.81 -8.36 -13.37
N TRP A 68 14.33 -9.53 -13.82
CA TRP A 68 13.09 -10.09 -13.28
C TRP A 68 13.23 -10.51 -11.81
N GLU A 69 14.32 -11.21 -11.45
CA GLU A 69 14.56 -11.65 -10.07
C GLU A 69 14.63 -10.47 -9.10
N GLU A 70 15.29 -9.39 -9.50
CA GLU A 70 15.31 -8.14 -8.75
C GLU A 70 13.91 -7.53 -8.61
N ARG A 71 13.20 -7.36 -9.72
CA ARG A 71 11.83 -6.81 -9.74
C ARG A 71 10.87 -7.69 -8.91
N ALA A 72 10.95 -9.00 -9.03
CA ALA A 72 10.15 -9.94 -8.26
C ALA A 72 10.43 -9.84 -6.75
N GLY A 73 11.67 -9.62 -6.35
CA GLY A 73 12.06 -9.35 -4.97
C GLY A 73 11.41 -8.08 -4.43
N GLN A 74 11.48 -6.99 -5.19
CA GLN A 74 10.85 -5.70 -4.84
C GLN A 74 9.33 -5.84 -4.73
N LEU A 75 8.68 -6.55 -5.66
CA LEU A 75 7.23 -6.75 -5.64
C LEU A 75 6.78 -7.63 -4.47
N ARG A 76 7.49 -8.73 -4.15
CA ARG A 76 7.16 -9.54 -2.97
C ARG A 76 7.25 -8.73 -1.70
N LEU A 77 8.30 -7.91 -1.55
CA LEU A 77 8.41 -7.01 -0.43
C LEU A 77 7.25 -6.01 -0.37
N ARG A 78 6.86 -5.43 -1.52
CA ARG A 78 5.69 -4.54 -1.61
C ARG A 78 4.40 -5.25 -1.15
N VAL A 79 4.15 -6.47 -1.62
CA VAL A 79 2.97 -7.25 -1.18
C VAL A 79 3.02 -7.49 0.33
N GLN A 80 4.17 -7.87 0.88
CA GLN A 80 4.34 -8.08 2.33
C GLN A 80 4.09 -6.81 3.14
N VAL A 81 4.66 -5.67 2.70
CA VAL A 81 4.46 -4.37 3.37
C VAL A 81 3.00 -3.94 3.28
N ALA A 82 2.42 -3.93 2.08
CA ALA A 82 1.05 -3.50 1.82
C ALA A 82 0.01 -4.32 2.61
N THR A 83 0.24 -5.62 2.78
CA THR A 83 -0.62 -6.50 3.58
C THR A 83 -0.26 -6.51 5.08
N GLY A 84 0.65 -5.64 5.53
CA GLY A 84 1.08 -5.58 6.93
C GLY A 84 1.87 -6.80 7.41
N LEU A 85 2.32 -7.68 6.49
CA LEU A 85 3.02 -8.93 6.77
C LEU A 85 4.55 -8.80 6.71
N TRP A 86 5.06 -7.58 6.77
CA TRP A 86 6.50 -7.33 6.90
C TRP A 86 6.82 -6.61 8.22
N PRO A 87 7.67 -7.19 9.10
CA PRO A 87 8.07 -8.60 9.09
C PRO A 87 6.87 -9.54 9.28
N LEU A 88 7.01 -10.80 8.87
CA LEU A 88 5.93 -11.79 9.04
C LEU A 88 5.53 -11.89 10.51
N PRO A 89 4.21 -11.93 10.82
CA PRO A 89 3.75 -12.17 12.17
C PRO A 89 4.24 -13.53 12.70
N GLU A 90 4.43 -13.61 13.99
CA GLU A 90 4.74 -14.86 14.69
C GLU A 90 3.59 -15.87 14.51
N ARG A 91 3.93 -17.11 14.13
CA ARG A 91 2.94 -18.18 14.01
C ARG A 91 2.55 -18.71 15.38
N THR A 92 1.35 -18.36 15.82
CA THR A 92 0.74 -18.90 17.02
C THR A 92 0.18 -20.31 16.78
N PRO A 93 -0.04 -21.14 17.82
CA PRO A 93 -0.72 -22.42 17.68
C PRO A 93 -2.07 -22.26 16.97
N LEU A 94 -2.40 -23.20 16.07
CA LEU A 94 -3.65 -23.14 15.30
C LEU A 94 -4.86 -23.58 16.12
N ASN A 95 -4.68 -24.36 17.19
CA ASN A 95 -5.77 -24.91 18.00
C ASN A 95 -6.87 -25.55 17.15
N VAL A 96 -6.47 -26.43 16.22
CA VAL A 96 -7.33 -27.00 15.19
C VAL A 96 -8.40 -27.91 15.79
N VAL A 97 -9.65 -27.71 15.36
CA VAL A 97 -10.77 -28.63 15.60
C VAL A 97 -11.32 -29.12 14.27
N VAL A 98 -11.40 -30.44 14.12
CA VAL A 98 -12.01 -31.14 12.98
C VAL A 98 -13.14 -32.00 13.51
N HIS A 99 -14.36 -31.85 12.97
CA HIS A 99 -15.54 -32.56 13.46
C HIS A 99 -16.60 -32.78 12.38
N GLY A 100 -17.68 -33.51 12.72
CA GLY A 100 -18.87 -33.62 11.87
C GLY A 100 -18.62 -34.26 10.51
N ARG A 101 -17.92 -35.41 10.51
CA ARG A 101 -17.62 -36.16 9.28
C ARG A 101 -18.84 -36.65 8.58
N VAL A 102 -18.91 -36.44 7.27
CA VAL A 102 -19.97 -36.86 6.36
C VAL A 102 -19.34 -37.69 5.24
N GLU A 103 -19.92 -38.85 4.94
CA GLU A 103 -19.49 -39.72 3.83
C GLU A 103 -20.30 -39.37 2.56
N ARG A 104 -19.62 -39.34 1.42
CA ARG A 104 -20.21 -39.25 0.08
C ARG A 104 -19.50 -40.17 -0.88
N PRO A 105 -20.10 -40.53 -2.00
CA PRO A 105 -19.43 -41.41 -2.98
C PRO A 105 -18.09 -40.84 -3.44
N GLY A 106 -17.01 -41.54 -3.11
CA GLY A 106 -15.65 -41.18 -3.48
C GLY A 106 -14.91 -40.21 -2.57
N PHE A 107 -15.56 -39.61 -1.58
CA PHE A 107 -14.92 -38.68 -0.65
C PHE A 107 -15.66 -38.53 0.69
N THR A 108 -14.98 -37.92 1.64
CA THR A 108 -15.57 -37.49 2.92
C THR A 108 -15.47 -35.97 3.07
N VAL A 109 -16.35 -35.39 3.88
CA VAL A 109 -16.33 -33.98 4.23
C VAL A 109 -16.30 -33.82 5.74
N GLU A 110 -15.44 -32.94 6.23
CA GLU A 110 -15.32 -32.62 7.66
C GLU A 110 -15.36 -31.11 7.87
N LYS A 111 -15.95 -30.68 8.93
CA LYS A 111 -16.01 -29.28 9.37
C LYS A 111 -14.73 -28.94 10.11
N VAL A 112 -14.19 -27.77 9.85
CA VAL A 112 -12.91 -27.32 10.43
C VAL A 112 -13.04 -25.89 10.94
N TYR A 113 -12.46 -25.64 12.12
CA TYR A 113 -12.08 -24.29 12.53
C TYR A 113 -10.75 -24.30 13.26
N PHE A 114 -10.02 -23.19 13.16
CA PHE A 114 -8.75 -23.00 13.83
C PHE A 114 -8.46 -21.51 14.05
N GLU A 115 -7.54 -21.18 14.92
CA GLU A 115 -7.11 -19.80 15.18
C GLU A 115 -5.98 -19.39 14.24
N SER A 116 -6.20 -18.35 13.43
CA SER A 116 -5.14 -17.74 12.63
C SER A 116 -4.27 -16.77 13.42
N VAL A 117 -4.89 -16.09 14.36
CA VAL A 117 -4.30 -15.38 15.50
C VAL A 117 -5.16 -15.70 16.72
N PRO A 118 -4.66 -15.55 17.95
CA PRO A 118 -5.43 -15.87 19.16
C PRO A 118 -6.81 -15.21 19.16
N GLY A 119 -7.85 -16.02 19.27
CA GLY A 119 -9.25 -15.59 19.29
C GLY A 119 -9.86 -15.23 17.95
N HIS A 120 -9.11 -15.29 16.83
CA HIS A 120 -9.66 -15.11 15.47
C HIS A 120 -9.73 -16.42 14.72
N PHE A 121 -10.94 -16.85 14.40
CA PHE A 121 -11.19 -18.17 13.84
C PHE A 121 -11.34 -18.14 12.33
N VAL A 122 -10.64 -19.06 11.68
CA VAL A 122 -10.85 -19.46 10.27
C VAL A 122 -11.68 -20.73 10.29
N THR A 123 -12.78 -20.73 9.54
CA THR A 123 -13.70 -21.85 9.40
C THR A 123 -13.63 -22.42 7.99
N GLY A 124 -14.10 -23.66 7.77
CA GLY A 124 -14.13 -24.23 6.44
C GLY A 124 -14.58 -25.68 6.40
N LEU A 125 -14.50 -26.26 5.19
CA LEU A 125 -14.77 -27.68 4.95
C LEU A 125 -13.53 -28.35 4.34
N LEU A 126 -13.20 -29.50 4.90
CA LEU A 126 -12.10 -30.36 4.48
C LEU A 126 -12.66 -31.58 3.78
N PHE A 127 -12.29 -31.74 2.50
CA PHE A 127 -12.68 -32.88 1.68
C PHE A 127 -11.51 -33.84 1.58
N ARG A 128 -11.73 -35.12 1.82
CA ARG A 128 -10.72 -36.20 1.69
C ARG A 128 -11.16 -37.31 0.73
N PRO A 129 -10.26 -37.82 -0.10
CA PRO A 129 -10.55 -38.99 -0.95
C PRO A 129 -10.91 -40.21 -0.11
N SER A 130 -11.96 -40.96 -0.47
CA SER A 130 -12.27 -42.24 0.15
C SER A 130 -11.36 -43.34 -0.38
N GLY A 131 -10.97 -44.27 0.49
CA GLY A 131 -10.22 -45.47 0.11
C GLY A 131 -8.75 -45.26 -0.28
N LYS A 132 -8.24 -44.01 -0.25
CA LYS A 132 -6.81 -43.71 -0.50
C LYS A 132 -6.02 -43.77 0.80
N LYS A 133 -4.78 -44.24 0.72
CA LYS A 133 -3.85 -44.35 1.85
C LYS A 133 -2.54 -43.63 1.55
N GLY A 134 -1.81 -43.26 2.59
CA GLY A 134 -0.54 -42.55 2.48
C GLY A 134 -0.69 -41.06 2.35
N LYS A 135 0.40 -40.36 1.97
CA LYS A 135 0.41 -38.94 1.76
C LYS A 135 -0.14 -38.54 0.40
N LEU A 136 -1.15 -37.72 0.37
CA LEU A 136 -1.90 -37.31 -0.83
C LEU A 136 -1.59 -35.85 -1.20
N PRO A 137 -1.66 -35.51 -2.49
CA PRO A 137 -1.63 -34.12 -2.92
C PRO A 137 -2.73 -33.31 -2.24
N ALA A 138 -2.53 -32.02 -2.07
CA ALA A 138 -3.54 -31.16 -1.44
C ALA A 138 -3.84 -29.91 -2.27
N VAL A 139 -5.05 -29.36 -2.11
CA VAL A 139 -5.47 -28.13 -2.78
C VAL A 139 -6.13 -27.18 -1.78
N LEU A 140 -5.58 -25.98 -1.68
CA LEU A 140 -6.18 -24.86 -0.94
C LEU A 140 -7.15 -24.10 -1.85
N CYS A 141 -8.38 -23.91 -1.40
CA CYS A 141 -9.45 -23.30 -2.18
C CYS A 141 -10.02 -22.03 -1.54
N PRO A 142 -9.37 -20.85 -1.65
CA PRO A 142 -10.02 -19.59 -1.33
C PRO A 142 -11.24 -19.38 -2.23
N HIS A 143 -12.30 -18.74 -1.67
CA HIS A 143 -13.51 -18.48 -2.45
C HIS A 143 -13.73 -16.98 -2.67
N GLY A 144 -14.51 -16.61 -3.69
CA GLY A 144 -14.93 -15.24 -3.97
C GLY A 144 -16.22 -14.85 -3.25
N HIS A 145 -16.78 -13.71 -3.66
CA HIS A 145 -18.04 -13.18 -3.13
C HIS A 145 -19.18 -14.21 -3.22
N GLY A 146 -20.15 -14.10 -2.34
CA GLY A 146 -21.20 -15.10 -2.16
C GLY A 146 -20.87 -16.21 -1.15
N GLY A 147 -19.61 -16.33 -0.73
CA GLY A 147 -19.18 -17.30 0.27
C GLY A 147 -19.09 -18.74 -0.26
N ARG A 148 -18.53 -19.67 0.53
CA ARG A 148 -18.47 -21.09 0.16
C ARG A 148 -19.85 -21.74 0.06
N LEU A 149 -20.84 -21.22 0.79
CA LEU A 149 -22.20 -21.75 0.85
C LEU A 149 -23.13 -21.20 -0.26
N GLN A 150 -22.59 -20.45 -1.24
CA GLN A 150 -23.40 -19.90 -2.33
C GLN A 150 -24.19 -20.99 -3.03
N ASP A 151 -25.52 -20.83 -3.07
CA ASP A 151 -26.48 -21.64 -3.81
C ASP A 151 -27.11 -20.81 -4.93
N HIS A 152 -27.02 -21.28 -6.16
CA HIS A 152 -27.65 -20.62 -7.31
C HIS A 152 -29.15 -20.92 -7.42
N GLY A 153 -29.70 -21.79 -6.58
CA GLY A 153 -31.09 -22.19 -6.58
C GLY A 153 -31.47 -23.10 -7.76
N ALA A 154 -32.63 -23.78 -7.65
CA ALA A 154 -33.08 -24.74 -8.67
C ALA A 154 -33.39 -24.08 -10.02
N ASP A 155 -33.98 -22.88 -10.01
CA ASP A 155 -34.33 -22.20 -11.26
C ASP A 155 -33.12 -21.57 -11.93
N GLY A 156 -32.19 -21.00 -11.17
CA GLY A 156 -30.96 -20.44 -11.70
C GLY A 156 -30.08 -21.51 -12.35
N ILE A 157 -29.96 -22.70 -11.73
CA ILE A 157 -29.14 -23.77 -12.30
C ILE A 157 -29.73 -24.34 -13.59
N ARG A 158 -31.03 -24.45 -13.73
CA ARG A 158 -31.67 -24.90 -14.99
C ARG A 158 -31.28 -24.00 -16.17
N GLN A 159 -31.28 -22.68 -15.95
CA GLN A 159 -30.82 -21.72 -16.96
C GLN A 159 -29.34 -21.92 -17.29
N PHE A 160 -28.49 -22.10 -16.29
CA PHE A 160 -27.07 -22.32 -16.50
C PHE A 160 -26.78 -23.63 -17.26
N ILE A 161 -27.53 -24.69 -17.03
CA ILE A 161 -27.43 -25.94 -17.80
C ILE A 161 -27.83 -25.72 -19.26
N VAL A 162 -28.95 -25.04 -19.51
CA VAL A 162 -29.45 -24.72 -20.87
C VAL A 162 -28.43 -23.84 -21.62
N GLN A 163 -27.80 -22.90 -20.93
CA GLN A 163 -26.77 -22.01 -21.51
C GLN A 163 -25.38 -22.66 -21.62
N GLY A 164 -25.22 -23.90 -21.17
CA GLY A 164 -23.94 -24.61 -21.21
C GLY A 164 -22.91 -24.15 -20.16
N HIS A 165 -23.32 -23.35 -19.18
CA HIS A 165 -22.44 -22.93 -18.07
C HIS A 165 -22.19 -24.09 -17.10
N GLU A 166 -23.21 -24.89 -16.83
CA GLU A 166 -23.15 -26.04 -15.94
C GLU A 166 -23.68 -27.29 -16.63
N ARG A 167 -23.30 -28.45 -16.12
CA ARG A 167 -23.74 -29.75 -16.67
C ARG A 167 -24.71 -30.47 -15.74
N PHE A 168 -24.54 -30.30 -14.44
CA PHE A 168 -25.24 -31.06 -13.42
C PHE A 168 -25.94 -30.12 -12.44
N GLU A 169 -27.07 -30.57 -11.88
CA GLU A 169 -27.87 -29.74 -10.96
C GLU A 169 -27.16 -29.56 -9.61
N GLY A 170 -26.70 -30.65 -8.98
CA GLY A 170 -26.05 -30.59 -7.67
C GLY A 170 -24.75 -29.80 -7.69
N SER A 171 -23.90 -30.08 -8.68
CA SER A 171 -22.64 -29.36 -8.85
C SER A 171 -22.84 -27.89 -9.21
N GLY A 172 -23.80 -27.59 -10.08
CA GLY A 172 -24.03 -26.21 -10.51
C GLY A 172 -24.71 -25.36 -9.45
N ARG A 173 -25.55 -25.93 -8.58
CA ARG A 173 -26.10 -25.18 -7.44
C ARG A 173 -25.03 -24.71 -6.47
N PHE A 174 -24.02 -25.56 -6.20
CA PHE A 174 -22.95 -25.31 -5.24
C PHE A 174 -21.57 -25.43 -5.88
N PRO A 175 -21.21 -24.63 -6.89
CA PRO A 175 -20.03 -24.87 -7.73
C PRO A 175 -18.71 -24.79 -6.97
N LYS A 176 -18.66 -24.06 -5.85
CA LYS A 176 -17.47 -23.96 -5.00
C LYS A 176 -17.19 -25.24 -4.22
N LEU A 177 -18.25 -25.90 -3.72
CA LEU A 177 -18.16 -27.17 -3.02
C LEU A 177 -17.98 -28.33 -4.02
N ALA A 178 -18.68 -28.29 -5.16
CA ALA A 178 -18.53 -29.26 -6.25
C ALA A 178 -17.07 -29.35 -6.74
N ARG A 179 -16.39 -28.20 -6.88
CA ARG A 179 -14.97 -28.16 -7.20
C ARG A 179 -14.14 -28.93 -6.19
N CYS A 180 -14.41 -28.76 -4.90
CA CYS A 180 -13.68 -29.46 -3.83
C CYS A 180 -14.00 -30.96 -3.81
N ALA A 181 -15.27 -31.33 -4.03
CA ALA A 181 -15.70 -32.72 -4.14
C ALA A 181 -15.01 -33.45 -5.30
N GLN A 182 -14.97 -32.83 -6.48
CA GLN A 182 -14.31 -33.40 -7.65
C GLN A 182 -12.78 -33.52 -7.45
N LEU A 183 -12.12 -32.51 -6.87
CA LEU A 183 -10.69 -32.59 -6.53
C LEU A 183 -10.41 -33.73 -5.54
N ALA A 184 -11.32 -33.95 -4.57
CA ALA A 184 -11.19 -35.08 -3.66
C ALA A 184 -11.36 -36.41 -4.40
N ARG A 185 -12.33 -36.57 -5.32
CA ARG A 185 -12.45 -37.76 -6.18
C ARG A 185 -11.20 -37.98 -7.03
N MET A 186 -10.54 -36.93 -7.47
CA MET A 186 -9.26 -36.98 -8.18
C MET A 186 -8.09 -37.44 -7.30
N GLY A 187 -8.27 -37.54 -5.98
CA GLY A 187 -7.27 -38.02 -5.03
C GLY A 187 -6.56 -36.92 -4.24
N CYS A 188 -7.10 -35.68 -4.20
CA CYS A 188 -6.52 -34.58 -3.45
C CYS A 188 -7.24 -34.37 -2.11
N VAL A 189 -6.51 -34.07 -1.04
CA VAL A 189 -7.08 -33.48 0.18
C VAL A 189 -7.34 -32.01 -0.11
N THR A 190 -8.60 -31.57 0.01
CA THR A 190 -8.98 -30.22 -0.43
C THR A 190 -9.60 -29.44 0.72
N PHE A 191 -9.11 -28.23 0.96
CA PHE A 191 -9.64 -27.36 2.00
C PHE A 191 -10.18 -26.07 1.40
N ILE A 192 -11.48 -25.85 1.58
CA ILE A 192 -12.14 -24.59 1.29
C ILE A 192 -12.45 -23.89 2.61
N TYR A 193 -11.76 -22.78 2.87
CA TYR A 193 -11.94 -21.99 4.09
C TYR A 193 -12.79 -20.74 3.81
N ASP A 194 -13.42 -20.21 4.86
CA ASP A 194 -14.25 -19.04 4.77
C ASP A 194 -13.39 -17.76 4.75
N MET A 195 -13.65 -16.93 3.75
CA MET A 195 -13.13 -15.58 3.71
C MET A 195 -13.81 -14.74 4.79
N VAL A 196 -13.10 -13.76 5.34
CA VAL A 196 -13.59 -12.95 6.48
C VAL A 196 -14.99 -12.39 6.19
N GLY A 197 -15.92 -12.67 7.09
CA GLY A 197 -17.30 -12.22 7.03
C GLY A 197 -18.22 -12.98 6.07
N TYR A 198 -17.79 -14.16 5.59
CA TYR A 198 -18.63 -15.06 4.79
C TYR A 198 -18.88 -16.37 5.52
N ALA A 199 -20.00 -17.00 5.19
CA ALA A 199 -20.44 -18.29 5.71
C ALA A 199 -20.33 -18.37 7.25
N ASP A 200 -19.41 -19.17 7.79
CA ASP A 200 -19.22 -19.34 9.22
C ASP A 200 -18.12 -18.45 9.84
N SER A 201 -17.46 -17.62 9.03
CA SER A 201 -16.54 -16.58 9.52
C SER A 201 -17.33 -15.33 9.95
N VAL A 202 -17.90 -15.38 11.14
CA VAL A 202 -18.95 -14.45 11.60
C VAL A 202 -18.46 -13.33 12.51
N GLN A 203 -17.21 -13.38 12.95
CA GLN A 203 -16.69 -12.44 13.94
C GLN A 203 -16.59 -11.01 13.43
N ILE A 204 -16.25 -10.83 12.13
CA ILE A 204 -16.19 -9.53 11.44
C ILE A 204 -17.07 -9.60 10.19
N PRO A 205 -18.15 -8.80 10.09
CA PRO A 205 -19.03 -8.83 8.92
C PRO A 205 -18.33 -8.24 7.69
N HIS A 206 -18.32 -8.99 6.58
CA HIS A 206 -17.69 -8.55 5.33
C HIS A 206 -18.38 -7.36 4.66
N ARG A 207 -19.72 -7.35 4.71
CA ARG A 207 -20.56 -6.42 3.94
C ARG A 207 -20.85 -5.09 4.62
N LEU A 208 -20.37 -4.87 5.82
CA LEU A 208 -20.46 -3.54 6.39
C LEU A 208 -19.43 -2.65 5.69
N ARG A 209 -19.85 -2.09 4.56
CA ARG A 209 -19.09 -1.05 3.89
C ARG A 209 -18.82 0.10 4.86
N PRO A 210 -17.78 0.89 4.61
CA PRO A 210 -17.48 2.05 5.46
C PRO A 210 -18.66 3.01 5.66
N ASP A 211 -19.58 3.08 4.68
CA ASP A 211 -20.80 3.88 4.71
C ASP A 211 -21.97 3.24 5.49
N GLN A 212 -21.85 1.97 5.89
CA GLN A 212 -22.90 1.19 6.55
C GLN A 212 -22.66 0.93 8.03
N ARG A 213 -21.54 1.43 8.57
CA ARG A 213 -21.22 1.32 9.99
C ARG A 213 -20.47 2.54 10.50
N PRO A 214 -20.58 2.87 11.80
CA PRO A 214 -19.71 3.86 12.40
C PRO A 214 -18.24 3.41 12.32
N ILE A 215 -17.38 4.24 11.74
CA ILE A 215 -15.94 4.02 11.78
C ILE A 215 -15.42 4.61 13.08
N VAL A 216 -14.80 3.78 13.91
CA VAL A 216 -14.04 4.23 15.08
C VAL A 216 -12.64 4.55 14.60
N ASP A 217 -12.21 5.81 14.74
CA ASP A 217 -10.94 6.31 14.21
C ASP A 217 -10.30 7.31 15.18
N THR A 218 -9.83 6.81 16.31
CA THR A 218 -8.99 7.57 17.26
C THR A 218 -7.70 6.82 17.51
N LYS A 219 -6.65 7.49 17.94
CA LYS A 219 -5.35 6.86 18.23
C LYS A 219 -5.38 5.81 19.33
N GLU A 220 -6.38 5.87 20.21
CA GLU A 220 -6.60 4.89 21.29
C GLU A 220 -7.47 3.72 20.85
N ARG A 221 -8.41 3.95 19.92
CA ARG A 221 -9.38 2.95 19.46
C ARG A 221 -9.69 3.15 17.99
N TRP A 222 -9.49 2.12 17.20
CA TRP A 222 -9.76 2.13 15.77
C TRP A 222 -10.24 0.79 15.27
N GLY A 223 -11.09 0.82 14.27
CA GLY A 223 -11.56 -0.34 13.52
C GLY A 223 -10.98 -0.38 12.10
N LEU A 224 -11.31 -1.41 11.36
CA LEU A 224 -11.02 -1.51 9.93
C LEU A 224 -11.57 -0.28 9.17
N TYR A 225 -10.90 0.10 8.09
CA TYR A 225 -11.21 1.25 7.22
C TYR A 225 -10.93 2.62 7.83
N SER A 226 -10.44 2.69 9.06
CA SER A 226 -10.05 3.94 9.70
C SER A 226 -8.68 4.42 9.21
N THR A 227 -8.39 5.70 9.37
CA THR A 227 -7.05 6.27 9.15
C THR A 227 -6.01 5.57 10.01
N GLN A 228 -6.35 5.30 11.27
CA GLN A 228 -5.46 4.65 12.22
C GLN A 228 -5.13 3.21 11.83
N ALA A 229 -6.07 2.48 11.22
CA ALA A 229 -5.80 1.14 10.69
C ALA A 229 -4.82 1.20 9.50
N GLU A 230 -5.00 2.15 8.59
CA GLU A 230 -4.13 2.31 7.42
C GLU A 230 -2.71 2.79 7.79
N LEU A 231 -2.58 3.66 8.80
CA LEU A 231 -1.28 4.05 9.36
C LEU A 231 -0.52 2.86 9.97
N ARG A 232 -1.21 1.74 10.26
CA ARG A 232 -0.66 0.48 10.77
C ARG A 232 -0.69 -0.67 9.76
N LEU A 233 -1.15 -0.42 8.53
CA LEU A 233 -1.34 -1.42 7.46
C LEU A 233 -2.24 -2.58 7.91
N GLN A 234 -3.31 -2.25 8.62
CA GLN A 234 -4.35 -3.16 9.08
C GLN A 234 -5.57 -3.02 8.17
N SER A 235 -5.78 -3.97 7.29
CA SER A 235 -6.89 -3.96 6.34
C SER A 235 -7.59 -5.32 6.28
N MET A 236 -8.80 -5.35 5.73
CA MET A 236 -9.52 -6.60 5.47
C MET A 236 -8.67 -7.55 4.60
N MET A 237 -7.99 -7.01 3.59
CA MET A 237 -7.11 -7.78 2.72
C MET A 237 -5.90 -8.34 3.49
N ALA A 238 -5.31 -7.57 4.39
CA ALA A 238 -4.20 -8.01 5.24
C ALA A 238 -4.59 -9.21 6.11
N LEU A 239 -5.70 -9.09 6.84
CA LEU A 239 -6.23 -10.16 7.70
C LEU A 239 -6.56 -11.41 6.87
N GLN A 240 -7.20 -11.25 5.73
CA GLN A 240 -7.59 -12.34 4.85
C GLN A 240 -6.38 -13.05 4.23
N THR A 241 -5.34 -12.30 3.84
CA THR A 241 -4.09 -12.89 3.33
C THR A 241 -3.36 -13.68 4.43
N TRP A 242 -3.34 -13.17 5.65
CA TRP A 242 -2.82 -13.94 6.79
C TRP A 242 -3.62 -15.21 7.04
N ASN A 243 -4.95 -15.13 7.05
CA ASN A 243 -5.83 -16.30 7.17
C ASN A 243 -5.55 -17.34 6.07
N SER A 244 -5.27 -16.90 4.85
CA SER A 244 -4.92 -17.78 3.72
C SER A 244 -3.60 -18.54 3.98
N ILE A 245 -2.58 -17.85 4.48
CA ILE A 245 -1.28 -18.46 4.85
C ILE A 245 -1.48 -19.46 6.00
N ARG A 246 -2.28 -19.12 7.02
CA ARG A 246 -2.57 -20.03 8.15
C ARG A 246 -3.42 -21.23 7.73
N ALA A 247 -4.35 -21.04 6.76
CA ALA A 247 -5.08 -22.15 6.14
C ALA A 247 -4.15 -23.13 5.39
N LEU A 248 -3.10 -22.59 4.76
CA LEU A 248 -2.07 -23.42 4.15
C LEU A 248 -1.20 -24.11 5.20
N ASP A 249 -0.90 -23.45 6.34
CA ASP A 249 -0.22 -24.09 7.48
C ASP A 249 -1.04 -25.27 8.00
N PHE A 250 -2.36 -25.08 8.20
CA PHE A 250 -3.27 -26.14 8.59
C PHE A 250 -3.25 -27.32 7.60
N LEU A 251 -3.46 -27.03 6.31
CA LEU A 251 -3.53 -28.05 5.28
C LEU A 251 -2.23 -28.88 5.19
N CYS A 252 -1.07 -28.22 5.26
CA CYS A 252 0.23 -28.88 5.21
C CYS A 252 0.59 -29.63 6.51
N SER A 253 -0.09 -29.37 7.63
CA SER A 253 0.14 -30.07 8.91
C SER A 253 -0.59 -31.41 8.99
N LEU A 254 -1.54 -31.68 8.11
CA LEU A 254 -2.32 -32.91 8.13
C LEU A 254 -1.45 -34.13 7.82
N PRO A 255 -1.59 -35.25 8.57
CA PRO A 255 -0.70 -36.40 8.43
C PRO A 255 -0.84 -37.14 7.09
N ASP A 256 -2.00 -37.01 6.45
CA ASP A 256 -2.34 -37.59 5.16
C ASP A 256 -2.05 -36.65 3.96
N VAL A 257 -1.45 -35.50 4.19
CA VAL A 257 -1.08 -34.55 3.14
C VAL A 257 0.40 -34.63 2.78
N ASP A 258 0.68 -34.63 1.48
CA ASP A 258 2.00 -34.43 0.90
C ASP A 258 2.25 -32.94 0.71
N ALA A 259 2.94 -32.33 1.67
CA ALA A 259 3.24 -30.90 1.65
C ALA A 259 4.14 -30.45 0.47
N GLN A 260 4.72 -31.40 -0.30
CA GLN A 260 5.47 -31.09 -1.53
C GLN A 260 4.57 -31.05 -2.78
N ARG A 261 3.31 -31.49 -2.67
CA ARG A 261 2.36 -31.51 -3.78
C ARG A 261 1.09 -30.73 -3.41
N VAL A 262 1.22 -29.41 -3.27
CA VAL A 262 0.12 -28.50 -2.91
C VAL A 262 -0.24 -27.61 -4.08
N GLY A 263 -1.52 -27.55 -4.40
CA GLY A 263 -2.10 -26.59 -5.35
C GLY A 263 -2.90 -25.51 -4.66
N VAL A 264 -3.12 -24.39 -5.36
CA VAL A 264 -4.00 -23.30 -4.89
C VAL A 264 -4.90 -22.81 -6.01
N THR A 265 -6.21 -22.69 -5.74
CA THR A 265 -7.19 -22.19 -6.73
C THR A 265 -8.38 -21.50 -6.10
N GLY A 266 -8.75 -20.37 -6.64
CA GLY A 266 -9.94 -19.62 -6.25
C GLY A 266 -10.43 -18.70 -7.35
N GLY A 267 -11.71 -18.32 -7.29
CA GLY A 267 -12.31 -17.41 -8.26
C GLY A 267 -12.68 -16.07 -7.63
N SER A 268 -12.65 -14.98 -8.41
CA SER A 268 -12.99 -13.62 -7.96
C SER A 268 -12.11 -13.21 -6.76
N GLY A 269 -12.64 -12.77 -5.64
CA GLY A 269 -11.85 -12.49 -4.42
C GLY A 269 -10.96 -13.68 -4.00
N GLY A 270 -11.39 -14.94 -4.27
CA GLY A 270 -10.54 -16.12 -4.10
C GLY A 270 -9.41 -16.21 -5.13
N GLY A 271 -9.61 -15.65 -6.32
CA GLY A 271 -8.55 -15.46 -7.32
C GLY A 271 -7.48 -14.49 -6.84
N THR A 272 -7.90 -13.37 -6.23
CA THR A 272 -6.98 -12.42 -5.58
C THR A 272 -6.15 -13.11 -4.50
N GLN A 273 -6.78 -13.89 -3.62
CA GLN A 273 -6.04 -14.63 -2.58
C GLN A 273 -5.12 -15.71 -3.17
N THR A 274 -5.52 -16.33 -4.27
CA THR A 274 -4.67 -17.29 -5.01
C THR A 274 -3.40 -16.59 -5.52
N ILE A 275 -3.52 -15.38 -6.07
CA ILE A 275 -2.38 -14.56 -6.51
C ILE A 275 -1.46 -14.23 -5.33
N LEU A 276 -2.02 -13.74 -4.21
CA LEU A 276 -1.23 -13.30 -3.06
C LEU A 276 -0.54 -14.47 -2.35
N VAL A 277 -1.24 -15.59 -2.13
CA VAL A 277 -0.63 -16.80 -1.58
C VAL A 277 0.50 -17.28 -2.49
N GLY A 278 0.26 -17.31 -3.81
CA GLY A 278 1.28 -17.68 -4.78
C GLY A 278 2.51 -16.76 -4.78
N ALA A 279 2.32 -15.47 -4.52
CA ALA A 279 3.41 -14.48 -4.43
C ALA A 279 4.23 -14.61 -3.14
N LEU A 280 3.56 -14.92 -2.01
CA LEU A 280 4.14 -14.87 -0.66
C LEU A 280 4.62 -16.21 -0.12
N ASP A 281 4.06 -17.32 -0.62
CA ASP A 281 4.35 -18.65 -0.09
C ASP A 281 4.87 -19.58 -1.21
N SER A 282 5.95 -20.26 -0.94
CA SER A 282 6.60 -21.16 -1.90
C SER A 282 6.01 -22.58 -1.93
N ARG A 283 5.20 -22.96 -0.94
CA ARG A 283 4.63 -24.32 -0.82
C ARG A 283 3.68 -24.72 -1.95
N PRO A 284 2.80 -23.83 -2.48
CA PRO A 284 2.02 -24.20 -3.66
C PRO A 284 2.90 -24.37 -4.88
N ILE A 285 2.84 -25.56 -5.51
CA ILE A 285 3.62 -25.89 -6.71
C ILE A 285 2.83 -25.68 -8.01
N VAL A 286 1.51 -25.53 -7.92
CA VAL A 286 0.62 -25.25 -9.06
C VAL A 286 -0.48 -24.28 -8.63
N SER A 287 -0.88 -23.38 -9.53
CA SER A 287 -1.85 -22.33 -9.26
C SER A 287 -2.90 -22.21 -10.38
N PHE A 288 -4.14 -21.82 -9.96
CA PHE A 288 -5.21 -21.46 -10.90
C PHE A 288 -6.02 -20.25 -10.36
N PRO A 289 -5.51 -19.00 -10.51
CA PRO A 289 -6.20 -17.79 -10.11
C PRO A 289 -7.28 -17.42 -11.14
N GLN A 290 -8.55 -17.66 -10.83
CA GLN A 290 -9.65 -17.44 -11.76
C GLN A 290 -10.30 -16.07 -11.59
N GLY A 291 -10.52 -15.34 -12.71
CA GLY A 291 -11.35 -14.15 -12.80
C GLY A 291 -10.76 -12.88 -12.18
N MET A 292 -9.44 -12.86 -11.85
CA MET A 292 -8.78 -11.68 -11.27
C MET A 292 -7.44 -11.34 -11.91
N VAL A 293 -6.96 -12.15 -12.85
CA VAL A 293 -5.77 -11.79 -13.64
C VAL A 293 -6.23 -10.91 -14.80
N SER A 294 -5.90 -9.65 -14.74
CA SER A 294 -6.38 -8.65 -15.71
C SER A 294 -5.45 -7.44 -15.76
N THR A 295 -5.36 -6.80 -16.92
CA THR A 295 -4.71 -5.48 -17.10
C THR A 295 -5.68 -4.31 -16.85
N SER A 296 -6.96 -4.59 -16.65
CA SER A 296 -7.99 -3.58 -16.34
C SER A 296 -8.41 -3.65 -14.86
N MET A 297 -9.65 -3.94 -14.54
CA MET A 297 -10.17 -3.97 -13.17
C MET A 297 -9.33 -4.85 -12.22
N GLN A 298 -8.86 -4.27 -11.12
CA GLN A 298 -7.89 -4.88 -10.21
C GLN A 298 -8.50 -5.47 -8.93
N GLY A 299 -9.73 -5.08 -8.60
CA GLY A 299 -10.45 -5.55 -7.42
C GLY A 299 -11.60 -4.62 -7.08
N GLY A 300 -12.85 -5.11 -7.05
CA GLY A 300 -14.05 -4.30 -6.82
C GLY A 300 -14.42 -4.14 -5.34
N CYS A 301 -13.79 -4.88 -4.44
CA CYS A 301 -14.14 -4.93 -3.02
C CYS A 301 -13.00 -4.48 -2.12
N THR A 302 -13.32 -4.02 -0.90
CA THR A 302 -12.35 -3.69 0.14
C THR A 302 -11.43 -4.87 0.50
N CYS A 303 -11.91 -6.10 0.38
CA CYS A 303 -11.12 -7.32 0.62
C CYS A 303 -10.13 -7.65 -0.51
N GLU A 304 -10.16 -6.91 -1.60
CA GLU A 304 -9.29 -7.06 -2.78
C GLU A 304 -8.34 -5.88 -2.94
N ASN A 305 -8.41 -4.90 -2.03
CA ASN A 305 -7.64 -3.66 -2.07
C ASN A 305 -7.03 -3.34 -0.71
N CYS A 306 -5.83 -2.77 -0.71
CA CYS A 306 -5.20 -2.13 0.43
C CYS A 306 -4.22 -1.06 -0.05
N CYS A 307 -3.85 -0.14 0.81
CA CYS A 307 -2.84 0.88 0.50
C CYS A 307 -1.53 0.25 0.00
N LEU A 308 -0.82 0.91 -0.90
CA LEU A 308 0.50 0.57 -1.46
C LEU A 308 0.52 -0.60 -2.45
N LEU A 309 -0.48 -1.48 -2.48
CA LEU A 309 -0.38 -2.79 -3.14
C LEU A 309 -0.09 -2.68 -4.64
N ARG A 310 -0.79 -1.79 -5.35
CA ARG A 310 -0.73 -1.71 -6.81
C ARG A 310 -0.18 -0.37 -7.33
N VAL A 311 0.57 0.34 -6.50
CA VAL A 311 1.30 1.53 -6.98
C VAL A 311 2.40 1.09 -7.94
N GLY A 312 2.26 1.47 -9.22
CA GLY A 312 3.20 1.09 -10.29
C GLY A 312 3.22 -0.40 -10.66
N THR A 313 2.15 -1.14 -10.36
CA THR A 313 1.99 -2.57 -10.72
C THR A 313 0.52 -2.94 -10.83
N GLY A 314 0.23 -4.17 -11.28
CA GLY A 314 -1.14 -4.70 -11.40
C GLY A 314 -1.21 -6.21 -11.24
N ASN A 315 -2.43 -6.76 -11.32
CA ASN A 315 -2.69 -8.18 -11.05
C ASN A 315 -1.92 -9.12 -11.97
N VAL A 316 -1.65 -8.74 -13.23
CA VAL A 316 -0.85 -9.56 -14.16
C VAL A 316 0.58 -9.70 -13.65
N GLU A 317 1.22 -8.60 -13.23
CA GLU A 317 2.59 -8.63 -12.71
C GLU A 317 2.66 -9.32 -11.34
N LEU A 318 1.66 -9.11 -10.47
CA LEU A 318 1.57 -9.84 -9.19
C LEU A 318 1.38 -11.35 -9.43
N THR A 319 0.60 -11.75 -10.44
CA THR A 319 0.44 -13.15 -10.85
C THR A 319 1.76 -13.73 -11.39
N ALA A 320 2.56 -12.94 -12.08
CA ALA A 320 3.88 -13.33 -12.58
C ALA A 320 4.85 -13.73 -11.46
N LEU A 321 4.64 -13.30 -10.21
CA LEU A 321 5.44 -13.72 -9.06
C LEU A 321 5.37 -15.23 -8.77
N PHE A 322 4.41 -15.95 -9.36
CA PHE A 322 4.34 -17.41 -9.28
C PHE A 322 5.38 -18.09 -10.17
N ALA A 323 5.84 -17.44 -11.24
CA ALA A 323 6.86 -18.01 -12.13
C ALA A 323 8.15 -18.42 -11.37
N PRO A 324 8.80 -19.51 -11.74
CA PRO A 324 8.56 -20.39 -12.90
C PRO A 324 7.60 -21.59 -12.60
N ARG A 325 6.85 -21.55 -11.49
CA ARG A 325 5.89 -22.58 -11.10
C ARG A 325 4.68 -22.58 -12.06
N PRO A 326 4.07 -23.75 -12.36
CA PRO A 326 2.95 -23.85 -13.27
C PRO A 326 1.71 -23.10 -12.82
N GLN A 327 1.17 -22.22 -13.68
CA GLN A 327 -0.11 -21.55 -13.43
C GLN A 327 -1.00 -21.51 -14.66
N ALA A 328 -2.31 -21.61 -14.47
CA ALA A 328 -3.27 -21.46 -15.53
C ALA A 328 -4.45 -20.59 -15.09
N MET A 329 -5.18 -20.03 -16.05
CA MET A 329 -6.36 -19.21 -15.86
C MET A 329 -7.29 -19.28 -17.07
N THR A 330 -8.49 -18.75 -16.95
CA THR A 330 -9.36 -18.51 -18.10
C THR A 330 -9.78 -17.05 -18.17
N ALA A 331 -10.00 -16.55 -19.38
CA ALA A 331 -10.62 -15.27 -19.65
C ALA A 331 -12.13 -15.47 -19.87
N ALA A 332 -12.96 -14.57 -19.34
CA ALA A 332 -14.41 -14.57 -19.46
C ALA A 332 -14.88 -13.25 -20.12
N ASP A 333 -16.18 -13.10 -20.40
CA ASP A 333 -16.78 -11.81 -20.81
C ASP A 333 -16.95 -10.93 -19.56
N ASP A 334 -15.84 -10.49 -19.06
CA ASP A 334 -15.70 -9.57 -17.93
C ASP A 334 -14.41 -8.75 -18.12
N TRP A 335 -13.84 -8.23 -17.06
CA TRP A 335 -12.56 -7.49 -17.07
C TRP A 335 -11.35 -8.35 -17.49
N THR A 336 -11.50 -9.66 -17.63
CA THR A 336 -10.43 -10.57 -18.09
C THR A 336 -10.48 -10.84 -19.60
N LYS A 337 -11.47 -10.32 -20.33
CA LYS A 337 -11.69 -10.64 -21.74
C LYS A 337 -10.49 -10.31 -22.65
N GLU A 338 -9.73 -9.28 -22.30
CA GLU A 338 -8.57 -8.83 -23.08
C GLU A 338 -7.29 -9.63 -22.76
N MET A 339 -7.34 -10.63 -21.88
CA MET A 339 -6.15 -11.36 -21.45
C MET A 339 -5.37 -12.01 -22.59
N MET A 340 -6.04 -12.44 -23.66
CA MET A 340 -5.37 -13.07 -24.83
C MET A 340 -4.53 -12.08 -25.63
N THR A 341 -4.85 -10.79 -25.57
CA THR A 341 -4.15 -9.71 -26.30
C THR A 341 -3.29 -8.86 -25.38
N SER A 342 -3.64 -8.76 -24.10
CA SER A 342 -2.93 -7.95 -23.12
C SER A 342 -2.93 -8.65 -21.75
N GLY A 343 -1.77 -9.05 -21.29
CA GLY A 343 -1.54 -9.78 -20.04
C GLY A 343 -0.98 -11.19 -20.27
N TYR A 344 -1.68 -12.08 -20.96
CA TYR A 344 -1.18 -13.43 -21.24
C TYR A 344 0.07 -13.44 -22.15
N PRO A 345 0.16 -12.66 -23.23
CA PRO A 345 1.40 -12.58 -24.01
C PRO A 345 2.62 -12.19 -23.15
N GLN A 346 2.46 -11.28 -22.20
CA GLN A 346 3.51 -10.86 -21.29
C GLN A 346 3.91 -12.00 -20.32
N LEU A 347 2.92 -12.74 -19.77
CA LEU A 347 3.20 -13.92 -18.97
C LEU A 347 3.93 -15.00 -19.79
N GLN A 348 3.51 -15.24 -21.04
CA GLN A 348 4.21 -16.19 -21.92
C GLN A 348 5.65 -15.75 -22.22
N ALA A 349 5.87 -14.46 -22.46
CA ALA A 349 7.21 -13.90 -22.69
C ALA A 349 8.11 -14.11 -21.44
N LEU A 350 7.59 -13.85 -20.24
CA LEU A 350 8.31 -14.10 -18.99
C LEU A 350 8.65 -15.58 -18.82
N TYR A 351 7.65 -16.48 -18.97
CA TYR A 351 7.87 -17.92 -18.82
C TYR A 351 8.81 -18.48 -19.90
N GLY A 352 8.76 -17.92 -21.13
CA GLY A 352 9.69 -18.21 -22.20
C GLY A 352 11.12 -17.81 -21.87
N MET A 353 11.31 -16.59 -21.34
CA MET A 353 12.61 -16.10 -20.86
C MET A 353 13.18 -16.99 -19.73
N LEU A 354 12.31 -17.57 -18.90
CA LEU A 354 12.68 -18.50 -17.83
C LEU A 354 12.87 -19.94 -18.32
N GLY A 355 12.65 -20.23 -19.63
CA GLY A 355 12.82 -21.54 -20.24
C GLY A 355 11.70 -22.54 -19.93
N VAL A 356 10.50 -22.08 -19.55
CA VAL A 356 9.37 -22.91 -19.11
C VAL A 356 8.02 -22.41 -19.62
N GLN A 357 7.96 -21.97 -20.88
CA GLN A 357 6.76 -21.36 -21.47
C GLN A 357 5.50 -22.24 -21.38
N GLU A 358 5.66 -23.55 -21.41
CA GLU A 358 4.57 -24.52 -21.28
C GLU A 358 3.94 -24.57 -19.89
N ARG A 359 4.52 -23.87 -18.91
CA ARG A 359 4.02 -23.79 -17.53
C ARG A 359 3.08 -22.61 -17.28
N VAL A 360 2.71 -21.88 -18.32
CA VAL A 360 1.66 -20.85 -18.23
C VAL A 360 0.59 -21.07 -19.29
N LEU A 361 -0.68 -21.01 -18.88
CA LEU A 361 -1.82 -21.22 -19.76
C LEU A 361 -2.93 -20.20 -19.47
N CYS A 362 -3.47 -19.60 -20.53
CA CYS A 362 -4.76 -18.91 -20.48
C CYS A 362 -5.68 -19.50 -21.55
N ARG A 363 -6.95 -19.81 -21.18
CA ARG A 363 -7.97 -20.23 -22.14
C ARG A 363 -9.02 -19.12 -22.28
N SER A 364 -9.29 -18.71 -23.50
CA SER A 364 -10.38 -17.78 -23.79
C SER A 364 -11.72 -18.50 -23.74
N LEU A 365 -12.57 -18.11 -22.80
CA LEU A 365 -13.95 -18.59 -22.62
C LEU A 365 -14.90 -17.40 -22.54
N THR A 366 -14.68 -16.41 -23.40
CA THR A 366 -15.36 -15.11 -23.42
C THR A 366 -16.85 -15.17 -23.87
N HIS A 367 -17.35 -16.35 -24.16
CA HIS A 367 -18.80 -16.62 -24.33
C HIS A 367 -19.53 -16.82 -23.00
N PHE A 368 -18.80 -16.90 -21.87
CA PHE A 368 -19.36 -16.96 -20.55
C PHE A 368 -19.11 -15.65 -19.78
N PRO A 369 -20.08 -15.15 -19.00
CA PRO A 369 -19.83 -14.04 -18.07
C PRO A 369 -18.87 -14.46 -16.95
N HIS A 370 -18.59 -13.54 -16.01
CA HIS A 370 -17.74 -13.82 -14.84
C HIS A 370 -18.17 -15.08 -14.10
N ASN A 371 -17.28 -16.08 -14.04
CA ASN A 371 -17.63 -17.41 -13.58
C ASN A 371 -16.45 -18.23 -13.02
N TYR A 372 -16.81 -19.36 -12.40
CA TYR A 372 -15.97 -20.53 -12.22
C TYR A 372 -16.83 -21.77 -12.48
N ASN A 373 -17.43 -21.82 -13.68
CA ASN A 373 -18.41 -22.80 -14.13
C ASN A 373 -17.78 -24.16 -14.47
N TYR A 374 -18.61 -25.11 -14.88
CA TYR A 374 -18.18 -26.47 -15.24
C TYR A 374 -17.03 -26.47 -16.27
N VAL A 375 -17.11 -25.64 -17.32
CA VAL A 375 -16.10 -25.61 -18.40
C VAL A 375 -14.77 -25.08 -17.87
N THR A 376 -14.80 -24.01 -17.07
CA THR A 376 -13.59 -23.47 -16.41
C THR A 376 -13.00 -24.49 -15.43
N ARG A 377 -13.86 -25.20 -14.66
CA ARG A 377 -13.39 -26.24 -13.72
C ARG A 377 -12.70 -27.38 -14.46
N ALA A 378 -13.19 -27.80 -15.63
CA ALA A 378 -12.56 -28.85 -16.45
C ALA A 378 -11.13 -28.47 -16.87
N VAL A 379 -10.88 -27.20 -17.25
CA VAL A 379 -9.53 -26.70 -17.55
C VAL A 379 -8.63 -26.80 -16.30
N MET A 380 -9.13 -26.43 -15.15
CA MET A 380 -8.39 -26.49 -13.88
C MET A 380 -8.07 -27.93 -13.48
N TYR A 381 -9.03 -28.87 -13.61
CA TYR A 381 -8.83 -30.27 -13.26
C TYR A 381 -7.70 -30.91 -14.09
N SER A 382 -7.70 -30.71 -15.41
CA SER A 382 -6.62 -31.19 -16.28
C SER A 382 -5.27 -30.55 -15.92
N TRP A 383 -5.24 -29.26 -15.58
CA TRP A 383 -4.03 -28.59 -15.16
C TRP A 383 -3.46 -29.19 -13.85
N PHE A 384 -4.32 -29.43 -12.88
CA PHE A 384 -3.92 -30.02 -11.59
C PHE A 384 -3.58 -31.50 -11.72
N ASN A 385 -4.29 -32.26 -12.58
CA ASN A 385 -3.91 -33.64 -12.90
C ASN A 385 -2.46 -33.70 -13.36
N LYS A 386 -2.08 -32.85 -14.30
CA LYS A 386 -0.72 -32.80 -14.85
C LYS A 386 0.31 -32.41 -13.78
N TYR A 387 0.12 -31.30 -13.07
CA TYR A 387 1.20 -30.73 -12.24
C TYR A 387 1.21 -31.19 -10.78
N LEU A 388 0.13 -31.81 -10.30
CA LEU A 388 0.14 -32.55 -9.04
C LEU A 388 0.50 -34.05 -9.24
N ASN A 389 0.74 -34.48 -10.48
CA ASN A 389 1.06 -35.85 -10.85
C ASN A 389 0.00 -36.82 -10.33
N LEU A 390 -1.29 -36.60 -10.67
CA LEU A 390 -2.39 -37.44 -10.19
C LEU A 390 -2.51 -38.71 -10.99
N GLY A 391 -2.00 -38.75 -12.24
CA GLY A 391 -1.98 -39.93 -13.10
C GLY A 391 -3.34 -40.37 -13.64
N LEU A 392 -4.31 -39.45 -13.66
CA LEU A 392 -5.65 -39.74 -14.13
C LEU A 392 -5.73 -39.65 -15.66
N LYS A 393 -6.58 -40.49 -16.25
CA LYS A 393 -6.83 -40.47 -17.70
C LYS A 393 -7.61 -39.22 -18.09
N GLU A 394 -7.13 -38.53 -19.12
CA GLU A 394 -7.83 -37.39 -19.71
C GLU A 394 -8.88 -37.85 -20.76
N PRO A 395 -9.97 -37.08 -20.96
CA PRO A 395 -10.31 -35.87 -20.22
C PRO A 395 -10.87 -36.20 -18.82
N ILE A 396 -10.59 -35.31 -17.86
CA ILE A 396 -11.21 -35.34 -16.52
C ILE A 396 -12.65 -34.88 -16.64
N VAL A 397 -13.59 -35.76 -16.37
CA VAL A 397 -15.04 -35.45 -16.40
C VAL A 397 -15.52 -35.27 -14.96
N GLU A 398 -16.07 -34.11 -14.64
CA GLU A 398 -16.71 -33.85 -13.34
C GLU A 398 -17.95 -34.75 -13.20
N GLU A 399 -18.09 -35.32 -12.02
CA GLU A 399 -19.28 -36.12 -11.66
C GLU A 399 -20.19 -35.27 -10.76
N ASP A 400 -21.51 -35.40 -10.93
CA ASP A 400 -22.46 -34.78 -10.03
C ASP A 400 -22.35 -35.33 -8.60
N TRP A 401 -22.86 -34.59 -7.66
CA TRP A 401 -22.81 -34.99 -6.25
C TRP A 401 -24.09 -34.60 -5.53
N GLU A 402 -24.39 -35.28 -4.45
CA GLU A 402 -25.47 -34.93 -3.55
C GLU A 402 -24.97 -33.75 -2.67
N PRO A 403 -25.59 -32.58 -2.78
CA PRO A 403 -25.23 -31.41 -1.97
C PRO A 403 -25.37 -31.69 -0.46
N LEU A 404 -24.50 -31.06 0.34
CA LEU A 404 -24.58 -31.12 1.78
C LEU A 404 -25.82 -30.38 2.30
N THR A 405 -26.48 -30.90 3.31
CA THR A 405 -27.54 -30.20 4.03
C THR A 405 -27.00 -28.98 4.76
N LYS A 406 -27.86 -28.14 5.31
CA LYS A 406 -27.46 -26.98 6.08
C LYS A 406 -26.61 -27.39 7.31
N GLU A 407 -27.04 -28.41 8.02
CA GLU A 407 -26.36 -28.94 9.21
C GLU A 407 -25.02 -29.56 8.88
N GLU A 408 -24.91 -30.26 7.75
CA GLU A 408 -23.67 -30.91 7.31
C GLU A 408 -22.60 -29.89 6.90
N LYS A 409 -22.99 -28.71 6.39
CA LYS A 409 -22.03 -27.70 5.90
C LYS A 409 -21.81 -26.52 6.85
N THR A 410 -22.60 -26.37 7.92
CA THR A 410 -22.43 -25.33 8.94
C THR A 410 -21.43 -25.81 10.01
N VAL A 411 -20.37 -25.03 10.23
CA VAL A 411 -19.28 -25.40 11.16
C VAL A 411 -19.76 -25.32 12.62
N TRP A 412 -20.48 -24.26 12.96
CA TRP A 412 -20.93 -24.00 14.34
C TRP A 412 -22.19 -24.80 14.70
N ASN A 413 -22.23 -25.36 15.91
CA ASN A 413 -23.35 -26.09 16.47
C ASN A 413 -23.31 -26.03 18.01
N GLU A 414 -24.17 -26.75 18.71
CA GLU A 414 -24.20 -26.75 20.17
C GLU A 414 -22.89 -27.24 20.81
N ALA A 415 -22.28 -28.26 20.23
CA ALA A 415 -21.00 -28.81 20.72
C ALA A 415 -19.78 -27.93 20.34
N HIS A 416 -19.94 -27.11 19.31
CA HIS A 416 -18.95 -26.17 18.79
C HIS A 416 -19.60 -24.80 18.60
N PRO A 417 -19.77 -24.04 19.70
CA PRO A 417 -20.52 -22.79 19.67
C PRO A 417 -19.82 -21.71 18.88
N GLN A 418 -20.63 -20.87 18.22
CA GLN A 418 -20.14 -19.74 17.45
C GLN A 418 -19.40 -18.74 18.36
N PRO A 419 -18.21 -18.24 17.95
CA PRO A 419 -17.46 -17.27 18.73
C PRO A 419 -18.16 -15.90 18.75
N THR A 420 -17.88 -15.11 19.77
CA THR A 420 -18.30 -13.72 19.86
C THR A 420 -17.65 -12.90 18.76
N GLY A 421 -18.42 -11.98 18.18
CA GLY A 421 -17.98 -11.08 17.10
C GLY A 421 -18.56 -9.67 17.28
N GLY A 422 -18.48 -8.88 16.21
CA GLY A 422 -19.03 -7.53 16.16
C GLY A 422 -17.97 -6.44 16.38
N VAL A 423 -18.44 -5.19 16.58
CA VAL A 423 -17.58 -4.01 16.61
C VAL A 423 -16.53 -4.08 17.72
N GLN A 424 -16.92 -4.47 18.95
CA GLN A 424 -15.94 -4.52 20.05
C GLN A 424 -14.83 -5.55 19.78
N TYR A 425 -15.20 -6.72 19.27
CA TYR A 425 -14.26 -7.76 18.86
C TYR A 425 -13.27 -7.24 17.80
N GLU A 426 -13.75 -6.51 16.78
CA GLU A 426 -12.91 -5.92 15.75
C GLU A 426 -11.90 -4.92 16.30
N LEU A 427 -12.35 -4.03 17.22
CA LEU A 427 -11.46 -3.06 17.87
C LEU A 427 -10.37 -3.76 18.69
N ASP A 428 -10.72 -4.81 19.40
CA ASP A 428 -9.78 -5.59 20.22
C ASP A 428 -8.79 -6.35 19.34
N LEU A 429 -9.24 -6.90 18.21
CA LEU A 429 -8.35 -7.54 17.22
C LEU A 429 -7.37 -6.53 16.61
N MET A 430 -7.82 -5.34 16.20
CA MET A 430 -6.93 -4.31 15.67
C MET A 430 -5.86 -3.90 16.68
N ARG A 431 -6.25 -3.73 17.93
CA ARG A 431 -5.32 -3.44 19.02
C ARG A 431 -4.33 -4.58 19.23
N TYR A 432 -4.79 -5.82 19.26
CA TYR A 432 -3.92 -7.00 19.39
C TYR A 432 -2.87 -7.06 18.28
N LEU A 433 -3.28 -6.87 17.02
CA LEU A 433 -2.37 -6.86 15.86
C LEU A 433 -1.33 -5.72 15.96
N SER A 434 -1.74 -4.55 16.49
CA SER A 434 -0.81 -3.45 16.74
C SER A 434 0.22 -3.82 17.81
N GLN A 435 -0.23 -4.38 18.94
CA GLN A 435 0.67 -4.82 20.00
C GLN A 435 1.67 -5.90 19.52
N VAL A 436 1.26 -6.78 18.59
CA VAL A 436 2.19 -7.73 17.96
C VAL A 436 3.24 -6.99 17.16
N SER A 437 2.84 -6.02 16.33
CA SER A 437 3.77 -5.19 15.54
C SER A 437 4.72 -4.38 16.44
N ASP A 438 4.20 -3.80 17.53
CA ASP A 438 5.00 -3.00 18.46
C ASP A 438 6.06 -3.87 19.17
N ARG A 439 5.69 -5.09 19.57
CA ARG A 439 6.67 -6.05 20.13
C ARG A 439 7.71 -6.47 19.11
N GLN A 440 7.33 -6.66 17.83
CA GLN A 440 8.29 -6.96 16.77
C GLN A 440 9.26 -5.80 16.55
N LEU A 441 8.74 -4.57 16.48
CA LEU A 441 9.57 -3.37 16.33
C LEU A 441 10.52 -3.20 17.53
N ALA A 442 10.04 -3.37 18.75
CA ALA A 442 10.86 -3.27 19.97
C ALA A 442 12.03 -4.27 19.98
N ARG A 443 11.81 -5.50 19.46
CA ARG A 443 12.88 -6.51 19.31
C ARG A 443 13.92 -6.15 18.22
N LEU A 444 13.54 -5.32 17.27
CA LEU A 444 14.40 -4.87 16.18
C LEU A 444 15.26 -3.65 16.56
N VAL A 445 14.96 -2.96 17.68
CA VAL A 445 15.73 -1.79 18.10
C VAL A 445 17.17 -2.22 18.41
N PRO A 446 18.18 -1.73 17.65
CA PRO A 446 19.50 -2.30 17.69
C PRO A 446 20.30 -1.84 18.92
N ALA A 447 21.17 -2.71 19.44
CA ALA A 447 22.17 -2.40 20.46
C ALA A 447 23.59 -2.41 19.90
N ASN A 448 23.81 -2.94 18.67
CA ASN A 448 25.11 -3.10 18.04
C ASN A 448 25.00 -3.00 16.50
N PRO A 449 26.13 -2.92 15.76
CA PRO A 449 26.13 -2.78 14.30
C PRO A 449 25.50 -3.95 13.53
N GLU A 450 25.48 -5.16 14.08
CA GLU A 450 24.85 -6.30 13.42
C GLU A 450 23.34 -6.19 13.48
N GLU A 451 22.79 -5.92 14.65
CA GLU A 451 21.36 -5.66 14.84
C GLU A 451 20.92 -4.42 14.05
N LEU A 452 21.79 -3.41 13.89
CA LEU A 452 21.53 -2.25 13.04
C LEU A 452 21.33 -2.64 11.57
N ARG A 453 22.11 -3.60 11.05
CA ARG A 453 21.88 -4.11 9.68
C ARG A 453 20.52 -4.74 9.54
N GLU A 454 20.08 -5.49 10.54
CA GLU A 454 18.75 -6.10 10.54
C GLU A 454 17.63 -5.05 10.69
N TYR A 455 17.79 -4.05 11.56
CA TYR A 455 16.85 -2.93 11.68
C TYR A 455 16.68 -2.22 10.32
N ARG A 456 17.78 -1.89 9.65
CA ARG A 456 17.77 -1.27 8.31
C ARG A 456 17.13 -2.18 7.26
N ARG A 457 17.40 -3.48 7.33
CA ARG A 457 16.80 -4.46 6.42
C ARG A 457 15.28 -4.51 6.59
N VAL A 458 14.76 -4.43 7.80
CA VAL A 458 13.33 -4.50 8.06
C VAL A 458 12.68 -3.14 7.91
N VAL A 459 13.07 -2.16 8.72
CA VAL A 459 12.42 -0.85 8.79
C VAL A 459 12.80 0.03 7.59
N GLY A 460 14.07 0.01 7.19
CA GLY A 460 14.54 0.76 6.02
C GLY A 460 13.89 0.30 4.71
N ASN A 461 13.79 -1.02 4.49
CA ASN A 461 13.11 -1.56 3.31
C ASN A 461 11.59 -1.31 3.35
N ALA A 462 10.95 -1.31 4.53
CA ALA A 462 9.56 -0.94 4.65
C ALA A 462 9.33 0.51 4.22
N PHE A 463 10.10 1.46 4.74
CA PHE A 463 10.00 2.85 4.32
C PHE A 463 10.39 3.07 2.85
N ARG A 464 11.33 2.29 2.29
CA ARG A 464 11.61 2.33 0.85
C ARG A 464 10.37 1.99 0.01
N VAL A 465 9.60 0.99 0.41
CA VAL A 465 8.32 0.63 -0.24
C VAL A 465 7.26 1.69 -0.01
N ILE A 466 7.08 2.16 1.23
CA ILE A 466 6.07 3.14 1.63
C ILE A 466 6.28 4.47 0.90
N LEU A 467 7.54 4.93 0.80
CA LEU A 467 7.93 6.16 0.10
C LEU A 467 8.09 5.96 -1.42
N ASN A 468 7.82 4.74 -1.90
CA ASN A 468 7.95 4.36 -3.30
C ASN A 468 9.28 4.85 -3.91
N ASN A 469 10.36 4.71 -3.13
CA ASN A 469 11.68 5.19 -3.53
C ASN A 469 12.24 4.32 -4.64
N GLN A 470 12.35 4.90 -5.82
CA GLN A 470 13.10 4.36 -6.95
C GLN A 470 14.43 5.09 -7.01
N ASP A 471 15.55 4.36 -7.00
CA ASP A 471 16.87 4.97 -7.11
C ASP A 471 16.93 5.88 -8.35
N LEU A 472 17.20 7.16 -8.11
CA LEU A 472 17.27 8.19 -9.15
C LEU A 472 18.70 8.37 -9.59
N ALA A 473 18.98 8.10 -10.86
CA ALA A 473 20.19 8.56 -11.51
C ALA A 473 19.99 10.02 -11.97
N ALA A 474 20.97 10.88 -11.73
CA ALA A 474 20.89 12.30 -12.08
C ALA A 474 20.83 12.56 -13.60
N ASP A 475 21.36 11.63 -14.41
CA ASP A 475 21.33 11.65 -15.88
C ASP A 475 19.91 11.54 -16.48
N HIS A 476 18.96 11.10 -15.69
CA HIS A 476 17.55 11.07 -16.11
C HIS A 476 16.79 12.38 -15.86
N LEU A 477 17.46 13.41 -15.32
CA LEU A 477 16.87 14.72 -15.03
C LEU A 477 17.22 15.73 -16.09
N GLN A 478 16.28 16.61 -16.40
CA GLN A 478 16.46 17.70 -17.35
C GLN A 478 16.31 19.02 -16.62
N ARG A 479 17.21 19.97 -16.88
CA ARG A 479 17.17 21.34 -16.37
C ARG A 479 16.83 22.30 -17.49
N GLU A 480 15.85 23.17 -17.27
CA GLU A 480 15.56 24.33 -18.10
C GLU A 480 15.87 25.60 -17.30
N LYS A 481 16.94 26.32 -17.70
CA LYS A 481 17.31 27.61 -17.10
C LYS A 481 16.30 28.68 -17.51
N ARG A 482 15.67 29.35 -16.54
CA ARG A 482 14.67 30.37 -16.76
C ARG A 482 15.24 31.79 -16.62
N SER A 483 15.94 32.06 -15.51
CA SER A 483 16.55 33.37 -15.29
C SER A 483 17.84 33.27 -14.47
N LYS A 484 18.65 34.33 -14.59
CA LYS A 484 19.74 34.66 -13.67
C LYS A 484 19.68 36.15 -13.36
N THR A 485 19.53 36.49 -12.10
CA THR A 485 19.39 37.85 -11.62
C THR A 485 20.52 38.20 -10.62
N ASP A 486 21.22 39.30 -10.83
CA ASP A 486 22.15 39.86 -9.85
C ASP A 486 21.36 40.69 -8.82
N ARG A 487 21.36 40.24 -7.55
CA ARG A 487 20.67 40.89 -6.44
C ARG A 487 21.59 41.74 -5.57
N GLY A 488 22.78 42.06 -6.02
CA GLY A 488 23.79 42.78 -5.29
C GLY A 488 24.68 41.86 -4.46
N ASP A 489 24.16 41.29 -3.38
CA ASP A 489 24.93 40.43 -2.46
C ASP A 489 24.95 38.96 -2.89
N TYR A 490 24.06 38.54 -3.76
CA TYR A 490 23.94 37.15 -4.25
C TYR A 490 23.43 37.09 -5.69
N PHE A 491 23.68 35.95 -6.33
CA PHE A 491 23.03 35.61 -7.60
C PHE A 491 21.80 34.74 -7.33
N GLU A 492 20.68 35.07 -7.98
CA GLU A 492 19.44 34.33 -7.93
C GLU A 492 19.19 33.68 -9.30
N PHE A 493 18.96 32.37 -9.30
CA PHE A 493 18.61 31.59 -10.48
C PHE A 493 17.20 31.03 -10.31
N THR A 494 16.44 31.01 -11.38
CA THR A 494 15.20 30.24 -11.47
C THR A 494 15.36 29.16 -12.53
N ASP A 495 14.99 27.94 -12.17
CA ASP A 495 15.13 26.76 -13.00
C ASP A 495 13.85 25.93 -12.96
N LEU A 496 13.57 25.21 -14.05
CA LEU A 496 12.59 24.14 -14.07
C LEU A 496 13.32 22.81 -14.20
N VAL A 497 13.21 21.98 -13.15
CA VAL A 497 13.77 20.63 -13.13
C VAL A 497 12.69 19.63 -13.52
N ARG A 498 12.95 18.79 -14.53
CA ARG A 498 12.02 17.78 -15.02
C ARG A 498 12.57 16.39 -14.87
N LYS A 499 11.65 15.44 -14.57
CA LYS A 499 11.87 14.00 -14.68
C LYS A 499 10.93 13.45 -15.77
N PRO A 500 11.37 13.35 -17.03
CA PRO A 500 10.49 13.01 -18.17
C PRO A 500 9.77 11.68 -18.00
N ALA A 501 10.43 10.68 -17.42
CA ALA A 501 9.87 9.34 -17.22
C ALA A 501 8.57 9.35 -16.38
N SER A 502 8.49 10.19 -15.35
CA SER A 502 7.31 10.35 -14.50
C SER A 502 6.44 11.56 -14.87
N GLY A 503 6.93 12.46 -15.74
CA GLY A 503 6.27 13.72 -16.06
C GLY A 503 6.28 14.73 -14.91
N GLN A 504 7.23 14.59 -13.97
CA GLN A 504 7.41 15.50 -12.84
C GLN A 504 8.05 16.82 -13.29
N GLU A 505 7.55 17.93 -12.76
CA GLU A 505 8.11 19.27 -12.96
C GLU A 505 8.29 19.96 -11.59
N LEU A 506 9.49 20.49 -11.33
CA LEU A 506 9.82 21.23 -10.10
C LEU A 506 10.26 22.65 -10.41
N PRO A 507 9.50 23.66 -9.98
CA PRO A 507 9.94 25.06 -9.98
C PRO A 507 10.99 25.26 -8.88
N VAL A 508 12.22 25.63 -9.24
CA VAL A 508 13.37 25.72 -8.33
C VAL A 508 13.93 27.14 -8.33
N VAL A 509 14.34 27.60 -7.16
CA VAL A 509 15.16 28.81 -6.96
C VAL A 509 16.46 28.41 -6.31
N SER A 510 17.56 28.98 -6.81
CA SER A 510 18.91 28.80 -6.27
C SER A 510 19.54 30.15 -5.98
N LEU A 511 20.07 30.33 -4.77
CA LEU A 511 20.77 31.51 -4.33
C LEU A 511 22.25 31.18 -4.14
N PHE A 512 23.15 31.90 -4.82
CA PHE A 512 24.59 31.71 -4.71
C PHE A 512 25.26 32.93 -4.16
N PRO A 513 26.21 32.83 -3.18
CA PRO A 513 26.92 33.97 -2.66
C PRO A 513 27.74 34.64 -3.77
N LYS A 514 27.85 36.00 -3.71
CA LYS A 514 28.59 36.78 -4.71
C LYS A 514 29.89 37.37 -4.16
N HIS A 515 29.88 37.83 -2.93
CA HIS A 515 31.03 38.52 -2.30
C HIS A 515 31.88 37.62 -1.42
N VAL A 516 31.39 36.40 -1.17
CA VAL A 516 32.12 35.35 -0.44
C VAL A 516 32.35 34.17 -1.39
N GLU A 517 33.51 33.54 -1.29
CA GLU A 517 33.78 32.36 -2.10
C GLU A 517 32.81 31.23 -1.78
N TRP A 518 32.20 30.67 -2.82
CA TRP A 518 31.32 29.51 -2.67
C TRP A 518 32.14 28.26 -2.28
N LYS A 519 31.86 27.73 -1.09
CA LYS A 519 32.54 26.58 -0.50
C LYS A 519 32.13 25.22 -1.11
N LYS A 520 31.43 25.21 -2.23
CA LYS A 520 30.80 24.02 -2.85
C LYS A 520 29.83 23.30 -1.90
N GLN A 521 29.27 24.00 -0.95
CA GLN A 521 28.24 23.56 -0.02
C GLN A 521 26.89 24.03 -0.52
N VAL A 522 25.93 23.11 -0.60
CA VAL A 522 24.55 23.38 -0.99
C VAL A 522 23.59 22.96 0.12
N VAL A 523 22.74 23.90 0.53
CA VAL A 523 21.64 23.66 1.47
C VAL A 523 20.34 23.61 0.70
N VAL A 524 19.70 22.48 0.67
CA VAL A 524 18.31 22.30 0.17
C VAL A 524 17.37 22.68 1.32
N TRP A 525 16.77 23.86 1.18
CA TRP A 525 15.86 24.43 2.16
C TRP A 525 14.41 24.11 1.81
N VAL A 526 13.73 23.41 2.70
CA VAL A 526 12.34 22.97 2.52
C VAL A 526 11.47 23.69 3.54
N ASP A 527 10.47 24.41 3.05
CA ASP A 527 9.53 25.15 3.86
C ASP A 527 8.10 24.74 3.56
N GLY A 528 7.22 24.80 4.55
CA GLY A 528 5.79 24.47 4.38
C GLY A 528 5.08 25.31 3.31
N ILE A 529 5.58 26.52 3.02
CA ILE A 529 5.06 27.41 1.97
C ILE A 529 5.85 27.35 0.65
N GLY A 530 6.75 26.38 0.50
CA GLY A 530 7.60 26.21 -0.70
C GLY A 530 8.77 27.20 -0.73
N LYS A 531 9.28 27.49 -1.95
CA LYS A 531 10.45 28.37 -2.14
C LYS A 531 10.26 29.80 -1.65
N ALA A 532 9.01 30.25 -1.49
CA ALA A 532 8.69 31.56 -0.89
C ALA A 532 9.22 31.68 0.54
N GLY A 533 9.39 30.58 1.26
CA GLY A 533 9.97 30.53 2.59
C GLY A 533 11.41 31.04 2.70
N LEU A 534 12.13 31.18 1.58
CA LEU A 534 13.45 31.80 1.55
C LEU A 534 13.41 33.32 1.81
N TYR A 535 12.27 33.97 1.58
CA TYR A 535 12.16 35.42 1.53
C TYR A 535 11.27 36.00 2.64
N ASP A 536 11.55 37.22 3.04
CA ASP A 536 10.70 38.04 3.90
C ASP A 536 9.64 38.82 3.08
N GLU A 537 8.81 39.63 3.75
CA GLU A 537 7.78 40.46 3.13
C GLU A 537 8.35 41.52 2.19
N ALA A 538 9.61 41.93 2.37
CA ALA A 538 10.31 42.87 1.50
C ALA A 538 11.01 42.16 0.31
N ASN A 539 10.75 40.87 0.12
CA ASN A 539 11.35 40.02 -0.91
C ASN A 539 12.88 39.94 -0.81
N LYS A 540 13.41 39.99 0.42
CA LYS A 540 14.82 39.78 0.74
C LYS A 540 15.02 38.42 1.39
N PRO A 541 16.19 37.78 1.23
CA PRO A 541 16.50 36.55 1.95
C PRO A 541 16.30 36.74 3.47
N ARG A 542 15.57 35.79 4.09
CA ARG A 542 15.42 35.77 5.56
C ARG A 542 16.78 35.66 6.25
N ALA A 543 16.88 36.05 7.51
CA ALA A 543 18.11 36.11 8.29
C ALA A 543 18.91 34.77 8.24
N ALA A 544 18.23 33.62 8.35
CA ALA A 544 18.88 32.32 8.26
C ALA A 544 19.51 32.08 6.88
N ILE A 545 18.81 32.45 5.81
CA ILE A 545 19.30 32.32 4.42
C ILE A 545 20.47 33.25 4.19
N GLN A 546 20.38 34.48 4.66
CA GLN A 546 21.51 35.46 4.59
C GLN A 546 22.73 34.93 5.35
N THR A 547 22.55 34.33 6.52
CA THR A 547 23.63 33.70 7.29
C THR A 547 24.35 32.61 6.47
N LEU A 548 23.59 31.72 5.80
CA LEU A 548 24.14 30.67 4.94
C LEU A 548 24.95 31.25 3.76
N LEU A 549 24.38 32.24 3.06
CA LEU A 549 25.06 32.93 1.94
C LEU A 549 26.34 33.61 2.39
N ASN A 550 26.32 34.33 3.51
CA ASN A 550 27.51 34.97 4.09
C ASN A 550 28.57 33.96 4.54
N GLY A 551 28.13 32.75 4.91
CA GLY A 551 29.03 31.62 5.23
C GLY A 551 29.62 30.92 4.00
N GLY A 552 29.26 31.31 2.78
CA GLY A 552 29.73 30.72 1.53
C GLY A 552 28.94 29.49 1.08
N ALA A 553 27.78 29.21 1.64
CA ALA A 553 26.88 28.15 1.19
C ALA A 553 25.90 28.68 0.14
N ALA A 554 25.58 27.87 -0.88
CA ALA A 554 24.44 28.13 -1.75
C ALA A 554 23.16 27.54 -1.12
N VAL A 555 22.02 28.20 -1.37
CA VAL A 555 20.71 27.76 -0.86
C VAL A 555 19.79 27.48 -2.03
N ILE A 556 19.17 26.31 -2.04
CA ILE A 556 18.23 25.86 -3.08
C ILE A 556 16.88 25.52 -2.43
N ALA A 557 15.79 26.00 -3.01
CA ALA A 557 14.44 25.63 -2.62
C ALA A 557 13.58 25.40 -3.84
N ALA A 558 12.55 24.58 -3.68
CA ALA A 558 11.55 24.30 -4.73
C ALA A 558 10.13 24.45 -4.19
N ASP A 559 9.19 24.72 -5.08
CA ASP A 559 7.80 24.41 -4.80
C ASP A 559 7.58 22.92 -5.04
N LEU A 560 7.24 22.20 -3.98
CA LEU A 560 6.83 20.81 -4.07
C LEU A 560 5.39 20.74 -4.57
N ILE A 561 4.97 19.58 -5.06
CA ILE A 561 3.61 19.41 -5.58
C ILE A 561 2.56 19.95 -4.57
N TYR A 562 1.59 20.70 -5.07
CA TYR A 562 0.57 21.42 -4.28
C TYR A 562 1.15 22.46 -3.31
N GLN A 563 2.27 23.09 -3.66
CA GLN A 563 2.81 24.27 -2.99
C GLN A 563 3.12 25.38 -4.01
N GLY A 564 3.20 26.61 -3.57
CA GLY A 564 3.65 27.75 -4.37
C GLY A 564 3.03 27.84 -5.76
N GLU A 565 3.83 27.66 -6.82
CA GLU A 565 3.38 27.79 -8.22
C GLU A 565 2.45 26.65 -8.70
N PHE A 566 2.27 25.59 -7.92
CA PHE A 566 1.23 24.58 -8.19
C PHE A 566 -0.19 25.05 -7.79
N LEU A 567 -0.31 26.14 -7.06
CA LEU A 567 -1.59 26.64 -6.53
C LEU A 567 -2.18 27.69 -7.47
N ILE A 568 -3.31 27.36 -8.10
CA ILE A 568 -3.99 28.27 -9.04
C ILE A 568 -4.54 29.51 -8.31
N ASP A 569 -5.10 29.31 -7.12
CA ASP A 569 -5.73 30.35 -6.30
C ASP A 569 -4.87 30.79 -5.10
N GLY A 570 -3.62 30.33 -5.03
CA GLY A 570 -2.69 30.61 -3.94
C GLY A 570 -3.05 29.95 -2.60
N LYS A 571 -4.12 29.12 -2.54
CA LYS A 571 -4.57 28.49 -1.31
C LYS A 571 -3.92 27.12 -1.12
N PRO A 572 -3.34 26.83 0.05
CA PRO A 572 -2.79 25.54 0.37
C PRO A 572 -3.83 24.42 0.23
N LEU A 573 -3.40 23.26 -0.27
CA LEU A 573 -4.25 22.07 -0.35
C LEU A 573 -4.68 21.64 1.06
N GLN A 574 -5.99 21.66 1.32
CA GLN A 574 -6.54 21.28 2.63
C GLN A 574 -6.72 19.76 2.77
N GLN A 575 -7.05 19.08 1.68
CA GLN A 575 -7.27 17.63 1.63
C GLN A 575 -6.78 17.05 0.32
N SER A 576 -6.18 15.88 0.40
CA SER A 576 -5.77 15.10 -0.77
C SER A 576 -6.97 14.68 -1.61
N ARG A 577 -6.78 14.63 -2.93
CA ARG A 577 -7.77 14.09 -3.86
C ARG A 577 -7.99 12.59 -3.60
N THR A 578 -9.19 12.11 -3.89
CA THR A 578 -9.56 10.68 -3.81
C THR A 578 -10.29 10.26 -5.08
N VAL A 579 -10.15 9.00 -5.47
CA VAL A 579 -10.79 8.45 -6.69
C VAL A 579 -12.30 8.25 -6.55
N SER A 580 -12.83 8.26 -5.34
CA SER A 580 -14.26 8.08 -5.07
C SER A 580 -14.66 8.75 -3.75
N ALA A 581 -15.96 8.90 -3.55
CA ALA A 581 -16.53 9.36 -2.27
C ALA A 581 -16.42 8.30 -1.15
N SER A 582 -16.00 7.07 -1.47
CA SER A 582 -15.82 6.01 -0.46
C SER A 582 -14.80 6.43 0.58
N PRO A 583 -15.10 6.26 1.87
CA PRO A 583 -14.17 6.55 2.96
C PRO A 583 -13.04 5.51 3.11
N TYR A 584 -12.84 4.60 2.15
CA TYR A 584 -11.79 3.60 2.19
C TYR A 584 -10.52 4.05 1.46
N ALA A 585 -9.45 4.27 2.21
CA ALA A 585 -8.16 4.73 1.71
C ALA A 585 -7.55 3.81 0.64
N GLY A 586 -7.75 2.49 0.75
CA GLY A 586 -7.22 1.49 -0.17
C GLY A 586 -7.67 1.65 -1.62
N TYR A 587 -8.83 2.29 -1.88
CA TYR A 587 -9.27 2.58 -3.25
C TYR A 587 -8.46 3.69 -3.92
N THR A 588 -7.89 4.61 -3.15
CA THR A 588 -7.02 5.67 -3.66
C THR A 588 -5.55 5.30 -3.52
N HIS A 589 -5.10 5.04 -2.29
CA HIS A 589 -3.70 4.82 -1.97
C HIS A 589 -3.22 3.38 -2.24
N GLY A 590 -4.10 2.52 -2.72
CA GLY A 590 -3.73 1.23 -3.32
C GLY A 590 -3.12 1.37 -4.70
N TYR A 591 -3.36 2.51 -5.39
CA TYR A 591 -3.00 2.77 -6.79
C TYR A 591 -2.18 4.05 -6.99
N ASN A 592 -2.19 4.95 -6.03
CA ASN A 592 -1.53 6.26 -6.10
C ASN A 592 -0.70 6.52 -4.85
N ASP A 593 0.42 7.18 -5.03
CA ASP A 593 1.20 7.73 -3.94
C ASP A 593 0.41 8.84 -3.22
N SER A 594 0.52 8.91 -1.89
CA SER A 594 -0.03 10.03 -1.13
C SER A 594 0.71 11.33 -1.44
N VAL A 595 0.12 12.48 -1.11
CA VAL A 595 0.77 13.79 -1.30
C VAL A 595 2.09 13.85 -0.54
N PHE A 596 2.16 13.29 0.67
CA PHE A 596 3.38 13.17 1.44
C PHE A 596 4.48 12.42 0.68
N VAL A 597 4.15 11.27 0.09
CA VAL A 597 5.09 10.48 -0.72
C VAL A 597 5.54 11.26 -1.95
N GLN A 598 4.62 11.90 -2.68
CA GLN A 598 4.94 12.68 -3.87
C GLN A 598 5.88 13.85 -3.54
N ARG A 599 5.66 14.57 -2.43
CA ARG A 599 6.56 15.62 -1.94
C ARG A 599 7.92 15.09 -1.51
N THR A 600 7.95 13.93 -0.88
CA THR A 600 9.23 13.27 -0.53
C THR A 600 10.00 12.90 -1.80
N GLN A 601 9.34 12.40 -2.83
CA GLN A 601 9.96 12.12 -4.13
C GLN A 601 10.47 13.39 -4.82
N ASP A 602 9.79 14.52 -4.67
CA ASP A 602 10.28 15.83 -5.14
C ASP A 602 11.60 16.19 -4.47
N LEU A 603 11.72 15.98 -3.17
CA LEU A 603 12.97 16.21 -2.43
C LEU A 603 14.09 15.26 -2.88
N LEU A 604 13.80 14.00 -3.09
CA LEU A 604 14.78 13.03 -3.60
C LEU A 604 15.26 13.41 -5.00
N THR A 605 14.36 13.91 -5.86
CA THR A 605 14.69 14.44 -7.18
C THR A 605 15.60 15.67 -7.06
N LEU A 606 15.29 16.57 -6.13
CA LEU A 606 16.09 17.77 -5.91
C LEU A 606 17.51 17.43 -5.39
N VAL A 607 17.63 16.49 -4.46
CA VAL A 607 18.94 16.00 -3.97
C VAL A 607 19.74 15.35 -5.12
N ALA A 608 19.11 14.53 -5.95
CA ALA A 608 19.77 13.92 -7.10
C ALA A 608 20.22 14.95 -8.12
N TRP A 609 19.42 15.99 -8.36
CA TRP A 609 19.78 17.07 -9.28
C TRP A 609 20.94 17.92 -8.75
N VAL A 610 20.95 18.30 -7.47
CA VAL A 610 22.04 19.06 -6.83
C VAL A 610 23.34 18.27 -6.81
N GLY A 611 23.27 16.95 -6.67
CA GLY A 611 24.43 16.05 -6.75
C GLY A 611 25.01 15.88 -8.15
N ASN A 612 24.44 16.55 -9.17
CA ASN A 612 24.93 16.49 -10.53
C ASN A 612 26.23 17.32 -10.69
N ASP A 613 27.12 16.89 -11.59
CA ASP A 613 28.42 17.52 -11.87
C ASP A 613 28.33 19.01 -12.26
N GLU A 614 27.18 19.48 -12.80
CA GLU A 614 27.00 20.90 -13.16
C GLU A 614 27.12 21.84 -11.95
N TYR A 615 26.64 21.40 -10.76
CA TYR A 615 26.79 22.18 -9.53
C TYR A 615 28.14 21.96 -8.85
N ALA A 616 28.81 20.84 -9.14
CA ALA A 616 30.06 20.42 -8.49
C ALA A 616 29.99 20.60 -6.96
N ALA A 617 28.81 20.34 -6.36
CA ALA A 617 28.63 20.43 -4.92
C ALA A 617 29.47 19.37 -4.21
N ALA A 618 30.32 19.81 -3.27
CA ALA A 618 31.11 18.90 -2.44
C ALA A 618 30.26 18.32 -1.30
N THR A 619 29.31 19.09 -0.79
CA THR A 619 28.42 18.69 0.29
C THR A 619 26.99 19.16 0.05
N ILE A 620 26.03 18.29 0.41
CA ILE A 620 24.60 18.58 0.34
C ILE A 620 24.00 18.45 1.73
N HIS A 621 23.24 19.46 2.15
CA HIS A 621 22.51 19.44 3.41
C HIS A 621 21.02 19.60 3.15
N LEU A 622 20.19 18.97 4.00
CA LEU A 622 18.72 19.11 3.97
C LEU A 622 18.23 19.87 5.20
N VAL A 623 17.31 20.81 4.99
CA VAL A 623 16.66 21.58 6.06
C VAL A 623 15.15 21.49 5.87
N GLY A 624 14.42 21.17 6.93
CA GLY A 624 12.95 21.18 6.96
C GLY A 624 12.44 22.03 8.12
N VAL A 625 11.72 23.11 7.80
CA VAL A 625 11.13 24.05 8.76
C VAL A 625 9.68 24.35 8.41
N ASN A 626 8.95 24.98 9.32
CA ASN A 626 7.59 25.43 9.08
C ASN A 626 6.67 24.29 8.54
N GLY A 627 6.64 23.16 9.25
CA GLY A 627 5.86 21.97 8.91
C GLY A 627 6.48 21.04 7.85
N ALA A 628 7.67 21.36 7.29
CA ALA A 628 8.35 20.52 6.32
C ALA A 628 9.35 19.52 6.96
N GLY A 629 9.56 19.55 8.27
CA GLY A 629 10.46 18.63 8.97
C GLY A 629 10.18 17.16 8.70
N PRO A 630 8.93 16.68 8.80
CA PRO A 630 8.59 15.27 8.50
C PRO A 630 8.96 14.85 7.08
N LEU A 631 8.81 15.73 6.09
CA LEU A 631 9.20 15.46 4.69
C LEU A 631 10.71 15.31 4.55
N VAL A 632 11.47 16.19 5.25
CA VAL A 632 12.95 16.11 5.26
C VAL A 632 13.41 14.86 5.98
N ALA A 633 12.80 14.47 7.10
CA ALA A 633 13.10 13.21 7.77
C ALA A 633 12.88 12.00 6.85
N ALA A 634 11.76 12.00 6.10
CA ALA A 634 11.46 10.94 5.14
C ALA A 634 12.48 10.90 3.99
N ALA A 635 12.77 12.03 3.35
CA ALA A 635 13.78 12.11 2.29
C ALA A 635 15.18 11.70 2.82
N ARG A 636 15.56 12.20 4.00
CA ARG A 636 16.86 11.88 4.64
C ARG A 636 17.03 10.39 4.88
N SER A 637 15.97 9.69 5.31
CA SER A 637 15.99 8.24 5.54
C SER A 637 16.34 7.44 4.29
N GLN A 638 16.23 8.03 3.09
CA GLN A 638 16.42 7.38 1.80
C GLN A 638 17.69 7.84 1.06
N THR A 639 18.40 8.87 1.54
CA THR A 639 19.51 9.48 0.79
C THR A 639 20.90 8.91 1.14
N GLY A 640 21.01 8.10 2.20
CA GLY A 640 22.30 7.53 2.62
C GLY A 640 23.40 8.60 2.79
N GLY A 641 24.59 8.36 2.26
CA GLY A 641 25.72 9.28 2.32
C GLY A 641 25.67 10.47 1.35
N LYS A 642 24.65 10.57 0.49
CA LYS A 642 24.49 11.70 -0.44
C LYS A 642 24.20 13.03 0.28
N VAL A 643 23.60 12.96 1.46
CA VAL A 643 23.33 14.09 2.33
C VAL A 643 24.18 13.99 3.58
N GLN A 644 25.05 14.96 3.83
CA GLN A 644 26.00 14.93 4.94
C GLN A 644 25.37 15.35 6.27
N ARG A 645 24.53 16.40 6.24
CA ARG A 645 23.83 16.91 7.43
C ARG A 645 22.35 17.14 7.11
N ALA A 646 21.49 16.88 8.08
CA ALA A 646 20.09 17.25 7.99
C ALA A 646 19.64 17.98 9.25
N ALA A 647 18.81 19.03 9.08
CA ALA A 647 18.15 19.71 10.17
C ALA A 647 16.63 19.56 10.00
N VAL A 648 15.98 19.02 11.02
CA VAL A 648 14.56 18.67 11.01
C VAL A 648 13.86 19.38 12.16
N ASP A 649 13.03 20.33 11.84
CA ASP A 649 12.08 20.89 12.79
C ASP A 649 10.78 20.06 12.76
N THR A 650 10.58 19.24 13.78
CA THR A 650 9.43 18.33 13.84
C THR A 650 8.14 19.02 14.19
N ASP A 651 8.21 20.18 14.88
CA ASP A 651 7.06 20.88 15.45
C ASP A 651 6.13 19.93 16.25
N GLY A 652 6.73 18.94 16.91
CA GLY A 652 6.00 17.89 17.66
C GLY A 652 5.17 16.92 16.80
N PHE A 653 5.23 16.98 15.48
CA PHE A 653 4.42 16.17 14.58
C PHE A 653 4.59 14.68 14.80
N ARG A 654 3.45 13.96 14.78
CA ARG A 654 3.39 12.48 14.74
C ARG A 654 2.32 12.01 13.75
N PHE A 655 2.63 10.98 12.97
CA PHE A 655 1.64 10.39 12.06
C PHE A 655 0.46 9.78 12.80
N VAL A 656 0.66 9.27 14.02
CA VAL A 656 -0.42 8.72 14.85
C VAL A 656 -1.49 9.75 15.24
N ASP A 657 -1.19 11.04 15.17
CA ASP A 657 -2.14 12.10 15.49
C ASP A 657 -3.05 12.47 14.30
N LEU A 658 -2.78 11.93 13.11
CA LEU A 658 -3.63 12.14 11.95
C LEU A 658 -4.97 11.42 12.10
N ASN A 659 -6.05 12.12 11.77
CA ASN A 659 -7.43 11.64 11.87
C ASN A 659 -8.14 11.53 10.51
N SER A 660 -7.41 11.72 9.41
CA SER A 660 -7.95 11.60 8.06
C SER A 660 -6.90 11.08 7.09
N PHE A 661 -7.23 10.06 6.33
CA PHE A 661 -6.39 9.59 5.22
C PHE A 661 -6.34 10.58 4.04
N ARG A 662 -7.13 11.65 4.11
CA ARG A 662 -7.07 12.78 3.18
C ARG A 662 -6.10 13.87 3.63
N ASP A 663 -5.52 13.75 4.81
CA ASP A 663 -4.50 14.68 5.25
C ASP A 663 -3.32 14.69 4.26
N VAL A 664 -2.77 15.86 3.98
CA VAL A 664 -1.62 16.00 3.05
C VAL A 664 -0.36 15.29 3.57
N ASN A 665 -0.28 15.06 4.87
CA ASN A 665 0.81 14.35 5.53
C ASN A 665 0.52 12.85 5.72
N PHE A 666 -0.59 12.33 5.18
CA PHE A 666 -0.92 10.91 5.32
C PHE A 666 0.14 10.01 4.67
N LEU A 667 0.68 9.10 5.48
CA LEU A 667 1.67 8.10 5.07
C LEU A 667 1.24 6.71 5.55
N PRO A 668 0.61 5.88 4.69
CA PRO A 668 0.18 4.54 5.08
C PRO A 668 1.37 3.72 5.62
N GLY A 669 1.20 3.11 6.79
CA GLY A 669 2.23 2.28 7.41
C GLY A 669 3.25 3.03 8.28
N ALA A 670 3.24 4.36 8.34
CA ALA A 670 4.23 5.12 9.11
C ALA A 670 4.26 4.70 10.59
N VAL A 671 3.10 4.55 11.23
CA VAL A 671 3.00 4.18 12.65
C VAL A 671 3.52 2.76 12.91
N LYS A 672 3.26 1.82 11.98
CA LYS A 672 3.75 0.44 12.10
C LYS A 672 5.27 0.36 12.26
N TYR A 673 6.01 1.28 11.65
CA TYR A 673 7.47 1.26 11.59
C TYR A 673 8.12 2.36 12.45
N GLY A 674 7.43 2.79 13.51
CA GLY A 674 7.99 3.67 14.53
C GLY A 674 7.72 5.15 14.33
N ASP A 675 6.71 5.51 13.49
CA ASP A 675 6.28 6.89 13.29
C ASP A 675 7.43 7.80 12.81
N LEU A 676 7.38 9.10 13.04
CA LEU A 676 8.46 10.03 12.72
C LEU A 676 9.80 9.66 13.38
N PRO A 677 9.85 9.22 14.65
CA PRO A 677 11.09 8.72 15.25
C PRO A 677 11.76 7.58 14.46
N GLY A 678 10.98 6.71 13.80
CA GLY A 678 11.51 5.65 12.93
C GLY A 678 12.24 6.19 11.70
N LEU A 679 11.72 7.27 11.10
CA LEU A 679 12.37 7.96 9.98
C LEU A 679 13.64 8.68 10.42
N LEU A 680 13.60 9.39 11.57
CA LEU A 680 14.79 10.04 12.13
C LEU A 680 15.91 9.02 12.43
N ALA A 681 15.55 7.87 12.99
CA ALA A 681 16.48 6.79 13.31
C ALA A 681 17.26 6.27 12.07
N LEU A 682 16.60 6.20 10.92
CA LEU A 682 17.23 5.77 9.66
C LEU A 682 18.27 6.77 9.10
N SER A 683 18.38 7.97 9.69
CA SER A 683 19.41 8.93 9.34
C SER A 683 20.81 8.52 9.81
N ALA A 684 20.92 7.68 10.85
CA ALA A 684 22.20 7.21 11.37
C ALA A 684 23.06 6.55 10.27
N PRO A 685 24.42 6.75 10.28
CA PRO A 685 25.25 7.45 11.25
C PRO A 685 25.48 8.94 10.93
N HIS A 686 24.75 9.53 10.02
CA HIS A 686 25.03 10.86 9.49
C HIS A 686 24.45 11.95 10.39
N ARG A 687 25.09 13.14 10.40
CA ARG A 687 24.71 14.25 11.29
C ARG A 687 23.25 14.67 11.12
N LEU A 688 22.52 14.68 12.23
CA LEU A 688 21.11 15.05 12.33
C LEU A 688 20.89 16.02 13.48
N TRP A 689 20.29 17.19 13.18
CA TRP A 689 19.86 18.16 14.15
C TRP A 689 18.34 18.15 14.20
N VAL A 690 17.76 18.09 15.40
CA VAL A 690 16.31 17.94 15.61
C VAL A 690 15.81 19.07 16.49
N ALA A 691 14.77 19.77 16.06
CA ALA A 691 14.01 20.75 16.85
C ALA A 691 12.55 20.33 16.97
N GLY A 692 11.80 21.00 17.84
CA GLY A 692 10.37 20.77 18.03
C GLY A 692 10.03 19.53 18.86
N GLU A 693 10.99 18.97 19.59
CA GLU A 693 10.80 17.81 20.47
C GLU A 693 10.89 18.24 21.94
N ASP A 694 9.82 18.05 22.71
CA ASP A 694 9.75 18.47 24.13
C ASP A 694 10.75 17.77 25.05
N GLN A 695 11.13 16.54 24.70
CA GLN A 695 12.03 15.69 25.51
C GLN A 695 13.40 15.49 24.85
N GLY A 696 13.76 16.34 23.90
CA GLY A 696 15.01 16.21 23.15
C GLY A 696 14.96 15.08 22.11
N VAL A 697 16.11 14.49 21.78
CA VAL A 697 16.17 13.43 20.75
C VAL A 697 15.26 12.25 21.09
N PRO A 698 14.35 11.83 20.20
CA PRO A 698 13.50 10.66 20.42
C PRO A 698 14.34 9.39 20.73
N GLU A 699 13.90 8.62 21.72
CA GLU A 699 14.63 7.48 22.25
C GLU A 699 15.02 6.44 21.19
N LEU A 700 14.12 6.14 20.26
CA LEU A 700 14.41 5.21 19.16
C LEU A 700 15.58 5.71 18.30
N ALA A 701 15.56 6.98 17.92
CA ALA A 701 16.64 7.57 17.12
C ALA A 701 17.96 7.56 17.88
N ARG A 702 17.95 7.97 19.16
CA ARG A 702 19.13 7.96 20.03
C ARG A 702 19.77 6.56 20.11
N ARG A 703 18.98 5.52 20.31
CA ARG A 703 19.47 4.12 20.37
C ARG A 703 20.07 3.66 19.06
N VAL A 704 19.44 3.99 17.93
CA VAL A 704 19.93 3.59 16.60
C VAL A 704 21.26 4.31 16.28
N PHE A 705 21.40 5.58 16.63
CA PHE A 705 22.66 6.32 16.48
C PHE A 705 23.78 5.75 17.36
N HIS A 706 23.45 5.35 18.58
CA HIS A 706 24.39 4.67 19.46
C HIS A 706 24.86 3.34 18.86
N ALA A 707 23.93 2.51 18.37
CA ALA A 707 24.25 1.23 17.71
C ALA A 707 25.06 1.41 16.40
N ALA A 708 24.94 2.59 15.76
CA ALA A 708 25.74 2.96 14.59
C ALA A 708 27.18 3.43 14.96
N GLY A 709 27.52 3.49 16.24
CA GLY A 709 28.80 4.04 16.71
C GLY A 709 28.91 5.56 16.51
N ALA A 710 27.81 6.27 16.42
CA ALA A 710 27.74 7.69 16.10
C ALA A 710 26.79 8.46 17.07
N PRO A 711 26.90 8.27 18.41
CA PRO A 711 25.97 8.88 19.36
C PRO A 711 25.99 10.41 19.32
N ASP A 712 27.13 11.02 19.01
CA ASP A 712 27.33 12.46 18.94
C ASP A 712 26.90 13.07 17.57
N GLN A 713 26.43 12.24 16.64
CA GLN A 713 25.96 12.69 15.34
C GLN A 713 24.48 13.04 15.31
N ILE A 714 23.76 12.94 16.44
CA ILE A 714 22.39 13.41 16.61
C ILE A 714 22.30 14.33 17.82
N GLU A 715 21.72 15.50 17.62
CA GLU A 715 21.56 16.50 18.67
C GLU A 715 20.18 17.18 18.60
N ALA A 716 19.67 17.59 19.76
CA ALA A 716 18.40 18.29 19.86
C ALA A 716 18.62 19.78 20.16
N PHE A 717 17.77 20.60 19.54
CA PHE A 717 17.68 22.03 19.85
C PHE A 717 16.51 22.27 20.82
N ASN A 718 16.85 22.80 21.99
CA ASN A 718 15.88 23.08 23.05
C ASN A 718 15.58 24.59 23.21
N GLY A 719 15.93 25.41 22.20
CA GLY A 719 15.64 26.84 22.19
C GLY A 719 14.23 27.15 21.71
N PRO A 720 13.83 28.44 21.76
CA PRO A 720 12.49 28.85 21.30
C PRO A 720 12.32 28.62 19.79
N ALA A 721 11.10 28.29 19.36
CA ALA A 721 10.77 27.99 17.97
C ALA A 721 11.20 29.12 16.99
N ALA A 722 11.04 30.40 17.38
CA ALA A 722 11.46 31.56 16.56
C ALA A 722 12.97 31.58 16.27
N ALA A 723 13.81 30.95 17.10
CA ALA A 723 15.25 30.88 16.91
C ALA A 723 15.69 29.71 16.02
N VAL A 724 14.84 28.73 15.76
CA VAL A 724 15.13 27.51 14.99
C VAL A 724 15.83 27.83 13.66
N PRO A 725 15.32 28.71 12.78
CA PRO A 725 15.92 28.90 11.45
C PRO A 725 17.36 29.45 11.52
N VAL A 726 17.66 30.38 12.44
CA VAL A 726 18.99 30.97 12.58
C VAL A 726 19.94 30.00 13.29
N ALA A 727 19.46 29.28 14.30
CA ALA A 727 20.27 28.29 15.01
C ALA A 727 20.74 27.17 14.09
N LEU A 728 19.82 26.63 13.26
CA LEU A 728 20.18 25.57 12.30
C LEU A 728 21.13 26.08 11.20
N ALA A 729 20.99 27.36 10.74
CA ALA A 729 21.91 27.90 9.76
C ALA A 729 23.34 28.00 10.33
N ASN A 730 23.49 28.43 11.57
CA ASN A 730 24.78 28.45 12.27
C ASN A 730 25.33 27.05 12.48
N TRP A 731 24.48 26.08 12.84
CA TRP A 731 24.88 24.67 13.00
C TRP A 731 25.37 24.05 11.68
N LEU A 732 24.77 24.39 10.56
CA LEU A 732 25.21 23.90 9.23
C LEU A 732 26.57 24.46 8.83
N LEU A 733 26.90 25.69 9.26
CA LEU A 733 28.17 26.35 8.95
C LEU A 733 29.28 26.01 9.95
N ALA A 734 28.94 25.44 11.11
CA ALA A 734 29.94 24.95 12.06
C ALA A 734 30.69 23.75 11.48
N ASP A 735 31.98 23.62 11.80
CA ASP A 735 32.89 22.57 11.30
C ASP A 735 32.48 21.15 11.72
#